data_2fbafe1c9b1da366b88b5a9764b37025
#
_entry.id   2fbafe1c9b1da366b88b5a9764b37025
#
_cell.length_a   1.000
_cell.length_b   1.000
_cell.length_c   1.000
_cell.angle_alpha   90.00
_cell.angle_beta   90.00
_cell.angle_gamma   90.00
#
_symmetry.space_group_name_H-M   'P 1'
#
loop_
_entity.id
_entity.type
_entity.pdbx_description
1 polymer ?
#
loop_
_entity_poly.entity_id
_entity_poly.type
_entity_poly.pdbx_seq_one_letter_code
_entity_poly.pdbx_strand_id
1 'polypeptide(L)'
;MTQNIPEIYGSLVFNDRIMRSKLPKDMYKALKKTIENGTHLELDVANSVAVAMKEWAIENGATHYTHWFQPMTNVTAEKHDSFISPTGDGQVIMDFSGKELVKGEPDASSFPSGGLRATFEARGYTAWDPTSPAFIKDGTLYIPTAFCSYSGEALDKKTPLLRSMDTLNKAAVNMLHVLGNKGIKHVSTTVGPEQEYFLVPKELYKERKDLVFCGRTLLGAPAPKGQEMEDHYFGTLKPKVAAYMHDLDVELWKLGIPAKTKHNEVAPAQHELAPVFDTTNVAVDHNQLTMEIMKKVADKHDLVCLLHEKPFEGINGSGKHNNWSMITDDGVNLLDPGKTPSENIQFLVFLMAVIKAVDEYADLLRISVASAGNDHRLGANEAPPAVVSIFLGDELTEVLKSIENNTYFTSHGAVQMDIGATVLPHFVKDNTDRNRTSPFAFTGNKFEFRMLGSAASVANPNIVLNTAVAEALDQFAKELDGVAPEDMEHAVHELIKRAIKKHKRVIFNGNGYTDEWIEEAEKRGLYNLKSTPDALPMWIAQKNIDLFTKHSIFTSEELHSRYEIWLENYSKTINIESNTMVEMVQKDLLPSVMSYIEEIASTASLKASVVPGITCESETTLITKLSGLQDAMTKGLEKLKSDTAKAKATEDVLENAKLYQAEVLEDMEELRKSADEAETLIPDDLLPYPTYGKLLFYI
;
A
#
# COMPACT_ATOMS: atom_id res chain seq x y z
N MET A 1 22.55 13.65 23.62
CA MET A 1 21.92 12.98 24.77
C MET A 1 21.31 11.70 24.24
N THR A 2 21.59 10.56 24.84
CA THR A 2 20.90 9.30 24.51
C THR A 2 19.41 9.46 24.84
N GLN A 3 18.55 9.45 23.85
CA GLN A 3 17.11 9.51 24.04
C GLN A 3 16.65 8.23 24.76
N ASN A 4 15.88 8.39 25.85
CA ASN A 4 15.26 7.26 26.54
C ASN A 4 14.00 6.84 25.75
N ILE A 5 14.12 5.83 24.89
CA ILE A 5 13.05 5.38 24.00
C ILE A 5 11.75 5.06 24.77
N PRO A 6 11.76 4.31 25.90
CA PRO A 6 10.54 4.08 26.68
C PRO A 6 9.83 5.34 27.18
N GLU A 7 10.53 6.45 27.37
CA GLU A 7 9.94 7.73 27.79
C GLU A 7 9.33 8.50 26.63
N ILE A 8 9.93 8.43 25.44
CA ILE A 8 9.43 9.16 24.26
C ILE A 8 8.36 8.41 23.51
N TYR A 9 8.28 7.07 23.63
CA TYR A 9 7.31 6.26 22.91
C TYR A 9 5.86 6.64 23.27
N GLY A 10 5.10 7.05 22.25
CA GLY A 10 3.72 7.49 22.41
C GLY A 10 3.57 8.80 23.22
N SER A 11 4.65 9.61 23.36
CA SER A 11 4.58 10.87 24.10
C SER A 11 3.64 11.90 23.45
N LEU A 12 3.44 11.82 22.14
CA LEU A 12 2.52 12.69 21.38
C LEU A 12 1.21 11.98 21.01
N VAL A 13 0.80 10.95 21.76
CA VAL A 13 -0.44 10.20 21.53
C VAL A 13 -1.32 10.26 22.76
N PHE A 14 -2.61 10.56 22.56
CA PHE A 14 -3.63 10.48 23.57
C PHE A 14 -4.01 9.01 23.82
N ASN A 15 -3.05 8.25 24.35
CA ASN A 15 -3.12 6.80 24.56
C ASN A 15 -3.80 6.45 25.89
N ASP A 16 -3.95 5.13 26.14
CA ASP A 16 -4.61 4.61 27.35
C ASP A 16 -4.03 5.17 28.67
N ARG A 17 -2.69 5.34 28.72
CA ARG A 17 -2.03 5.92 29.90
C ARG A 17 -2.44 7.36 30.13
N ILE A 18 -2.52 8.17 29.09
CA ILE A 18 -2.95 9.57 29.15
C ILE A 18 -4.43 9.65 29.48
N MET A 19 -5.29 8.85 28.84
CA MET A 19 -6.71 8.76 29.11
C MET A 19 -6.97 8.45 30.60
N ARG A 20 -6.27 7.48 31.17
CA ARG A 20 -6.36 7.13 32.60
C ARG A 20 -5.98 8.26 33.54
N SER A 21 -4.98 9.05 33.16
CA SER A 21 -4.47 10.14 34.01
C SER A 21 -5.31 11.41 33.92
N LYS A 22 -5.97 11.65 32.79
CA LYS A 22 -6.71 12.90 32.51
C LYS A 22 -8.22 12.78 32.64
N LEU A 23 -8.79 11.60 32.50
CA LEU A 23 -10.25 11.41 32.59
C LEU A 23 -10.70 11.02 33.99
N PRO A 24 -11.88 11.47 34.43
CA PRO A 24 -12.56 10.89 35.58
C PRO A 24 -12.75 9.38 35.39
N LYS A 25 -12.63 8.62 36.47
CA LYS A 25 -12.57 7.15 36.44
C LYS A 25 -13.79 6.49 35.79
N ASP A 26 -14.96 7.04 35.94
CA ASP A 26 -16.23 6.60 35.34
C ASP A 26 -16.27 6.91 33.84
N MET A 27 -15.83 8.11 33.43
CA MET A 27 -15.74 8.52 32.02
C MET A 27 -14.70 7.67 31.26
N TYR A 28 -13.53 7.41 31.88
CA TYR A 28 -12.55 6.49 31.33
C TYR A 28 -13.14 5.09 31.09
N LYS A 29 -13.85 4.52 32.05
CA LYS A 29 -14.50 3.21 31.94
C LYS A 29 -15.55 3.19 30.82
N ALA A 30 -16.37 4.26 30.74
CA ALA A 30 -17.38 4.38 29.69
C ALA A 30 -16.74 4.44 28.28
N LEU A 31 -15.70 5.25 28.12
CA LEU A 31 -14.94 5.31 26.86
C LEU A 31 -14.32 3.96 26.49
N LYS A 32 -13.68 3.27 27.45
CA LYS A 32 -13.12 1.93 27.23
C LYS A 32 -14.18 0.93 26.79
N LYS A 33 -15.36 0.95 27.38
CA LYS A 33 -16.48 0.11 26.96
C LYS A 33 -16.92 0.40 25.52
N THR A 34 -16.95 1.67 25.11
CA THR A 34 -17.22 2.03 23.72
C THR A 34 -16.16 1.48 22.78
N ILE A 35 -14.86 1.64 23.12
CA ILE A 35 -13.74 1.16 22.31
C ILE A 35 -13.74 -0.38 22.18
N GLU A 36 -13.96 -1.10 23.26
CA GLU A 36 -13.85 -2.55 23.33
C GLU A 36 -15.08 -3.29 22.81
N ASN A 37 -16.27 -2.71 22.99
CA ASN A 37 -17.54 -3.39 22.69
C ASN A 37 -18.35 -2.73 21.56
N GLY A 38 -17.86 -1.63 20.94
CA GLY A 38 -18.59 -0.90 19.90
C GLY A 38 -19.90 -0.27 20.39
N THR A 39 -20.02 0.07 21.68
CA THR A 39 -21.23 0.69 22.24
C THR A 39 -21.29 2.16 21.88
N HIS A 40 -22.53 2.71 21.82
CA HIS A 40 -22.74 4.12 21.54
C HIS A 40 -22.01 5.01 22.59
N LEU A 41 -21.41 6.11 22.13
CA LEU A 41 -20.74 7.08 22.97
C LEU A 41 -21.75 8.15 23.44
N GLU A 42 -21.96 8.26 24.75
CA GLU A 42 -22.80 9.29 25.32
C GLU A 42 -22.15 10.68 25.23
N LEU A 43 -22.94 11.72 25.02
CA LEU A 43 -22.44 13.08 24.82
C LEU A 43 -21.67 13.62 26.06
N ASP A 44 -22.04 13.22 27.24
CA ASP A 44 -21.33 13.62 28.48
C ASP A 44 -19.93 13.01 28.54
N VAL A 45 -19.79 11.77 28.08
CA VAL A 45 -18.49 11.14 27.96
C VAL A 45 -17.65 11.86 26.87
N ALA A 46 -18.25 12.18 25.73
CA ALA A 46 -17.58 12.93 24.68
C ALA A 46 -17.11 14.33 25.15
N ASN A 47 -17.92 15.04 25.92
CA ASN A 47 -17.54 16.34 26.51
C ASN A 47 -16.35 16.19 27.47
N SER A 48 -16.36 15.19 28.33
CA SER A 48 -15.27 14.94 29.27
C SER A 48 -13.95 14.57 28.51
N VAL A 49 -14.07 13.78 27.48
CA VAL A 49 -12.93 13.42 26.63
C VAL A 49 -12.39 14.64 25.87
N ALA A 50 -13.26 15.46 25.30
CA ALA A 50 -12.87 16.66 24.56
C ALA A 50 -12.08 17.64 25.46
N VAL A 51 -12.54 17.90 26.67
CA VAL A 51 -11.83 18.76 27.64
C VAL A 51 -10.45 18.16 27.97
N ALA A 52 -10.39 16.88 28.33
CA ALA A 52 -9.14 16.23 28.69
C ALA A 52 -8.14 16.19 27.51
N MET A 53 -8.63 15.94 26.30
CA MET A 53 -7.86 15.90 25.07
C MET A 53 -7.30 17.29 24.72
N LYS A 54 -8.13 18.34 24.82
CA LYS A 54 -7.71 19.72 24.60
C LYS A 54 -6.63 20.15 25.63
N GLU A 55 -6.87 19.92 26.93
CA GLU A 55 -5.89 20.26 27.96
C GLU A 55 -4.55 19.57 27.74
N TRP A 56 -4.57 18.28 27.44
CA TRP A 56 -3.37 17.53 27.11
C TRP A 56 -2.69 18.09 25.84
N ALA A 57 -3.46 18.44 24.80
CA ALA A 57 -2.93 18.98 23.57
C ALA A 57 -2.25 20.34 23.78
N ILE A 58 -2.87 21.23 24.56
CA ILE A 58 -2.30 22.55 24.91
C ILE A 58 -1.02 22.39 25.76
N GLU A 59 -1.00 21.49 26.73
CA GLU A 59 0.20 21.18 27.52
C GLU A 59 1.38 20.71 26.66
N ASN A 60 1.10 20.10 25.50
CA ASN A 60 2.08 19.67 24.50
C ASN A 60 2.25 20.66 23.34
N GLY A 61 1.79 21.91 23.49
CA GLY A 61 2.03 23.02 22.56
C GLY A 61 1.09 23.12 21.37
N ALA A 62 -0.02 22.35 21.36
CA ALA A 62 -1.01 22.48 20.28
C ALA A 62 -1.87 23.74 20.44
N THR A 63 -2.14 24.41 19.35
CA THR A 63 -3.01 25.60 19.26
C THR A 63 -4.25 25.36 18.40
N HIS A 64 -4.21 24.30 17.59
CA HIS A 64 -5.24 23.92 16.64
C HIS A 64 -5.60 22.44 16.82
N TYR A 65 -6.75 22.06 16.25
CA TYR A 65 -7.15 20.67 16.05
C TYR A 65 -7.59 20.45 14.61
N THR A 66 -7.59 19.21 14.16
CA THR A 66 -8.10 18.79 12.86
C THR A 66 -8.79 17.44 12.96
N HIS A 67 -9.91 17.29 12.24
CA HIS A 67 -10.47 16.00 11.94
C HIS A 67 -9.70 15.40 10.77
N TRP A 68 -8.89 14.39 11.07
CA TRP A 68 -7.99 13.73 10.14
C TRP A 68 -8.62 12.45 9.62
N PHE A 69 -8.70 12.31 8.29
CA PHE A 69 -9.29 11.14 7.66
C PHE A 69 -8.53 10.68 6.41
N GLN A 70 -8.86 9.47 5.94
CA GLN A 70 -8.28 8.88 4.73
C GLN A 70 -9.27 9.00 3.57
N PRO A 71 -9.11 9.93 2.64
CA PRO A 71 -10.02 10.13 1.50
C PRO A 71 -9.93 8.97 0.52
N MET A 72 -10.90 8.84 -0.40
CA MET A 72 -10.86 7.85 -1.48
C MET A 72 -9.67 8.05 -2.41
N THR A 73 -9.27 9.29 -2.64
CA THR A 73 -8.08 9.68 -3.38
C THR A 73 -7.09 10.36 -2.45
N ASN A 74 -5.79 10.34 -2.81
CA ASN A 74 -4.73 10.90 -1.98
C ASN A 74 -4.46 10.12 -0.66
N VAL A 75 -3.51 10.59 0.15
CA VAL A 75 -3.04 9.88 1.35
C VAL A 75 -3.92 10.20 2.55
N THR A 76 -4.01 11.48 2.95
CA THR A 76 -4.79 11.98 4.08
C THR A 76 -5.44 13.31 3.75
N ALA A 77 -6.47 13.69 4.50
CA ALA A 77 -7.14 14.98 4.42
C ALA A 77 -7.29 15.59 5.82
N GLU A 78 -7.12 16.90 5.91
CA GLU A 78 -7.15 17.67 7.14
C GLU A 78 -7.62 19.11 6.89
N LYS A 79 -8.29 19.69 7.91
CA LYS A 79 -8.68 21.10 7.95
C LYS A 79 -8.50 21.59 9.38
N HIS A 80 -7.56 22.51 9.59
CA HIS A 80 -7.17 22.98 10.90
C HIS A 80 -8.09 24.09 11.40
N ASP A 81 -8.68 23.87 12.58
CA ASP A 81 -9.43 24.87 13.31
C ASP A 81 -8.71 25.23 14.63
N SER A 82 -8.69 26.51 14.99
CA SER A 82 -8.06 26.95 16.24
C SER A 82 -8.97 26.65 17.43
N PHE A 83 -8.37 26.38 18.59
CA PHE A 83 -9.12 26.29 19.86
C PHE A 83 -9.66 27.63 20.36
N ILE A 84 -9.37 28.78 19.73
CA ILE A 84 -9.78 30.10 20.25
C ILE A 84 -11.28 30.30 20.14
N SER A 85 -11.87 30.82 21.24
CA SER A 85 -13.28 31.24 21.31
C SER A 85 -13.33 32.67 21.87
N PRO A 86 -13.80 33.68 21.09
CA PRO A 86 -13.88 35.05 21.55
C PRO A 86 -14.85 35.21 22.72
N THR A 87 -14.46 35.96 23.76
CA THR A 87 -15.27 36.23 24.95
C THR A 87 -16.13 37.51 24.86
N GLY A 88 -15.99 38.27 23.76
CA GLY A 88 -16.78 39.47 23.51
C GLY A 88 -16.22 40.76 24.15
N ASP A 89 -15.19 40.64 24.99
CA ASP A 89 -14.47 41.77 25.62
C ASP A 89 -13.09 42.06 24.99
N GLY A 90 -12.84 41.49 23.82
CA GLY A 90 -11.56 41.58 23.13
C GLY A 90 -10.52 40.54 23.54
N GLN A 91 -10.93 39.57 24.36
CA GLN A 91 -10.10 38.43 24.75
C GLN A 91 -10.59 37.13 24.12
N VAL A 92 -9.82 36.05 24.28
CA VAL A 92 -10.15 34.69 23.81
C VAL A 92 -9.92 33.68 24.92
N ILE A 93 -10.70 32.63 24.91
CA ILE A 93 -10.44 31.41 25.68
C ILE A 93 -10.06 30.28 24.72
N MET A 94 -9.44 29.24 25.23
CA MET A 94 -9.21 27.99 24.51
C MET A 94 -10.34 27.03 24.84
N ASP A 95 -11.18 26.73 23.86
CA ASP A 95 -12.36 25.88 24.02
C ASP A 95 -12.38 24.74 23.01
N PHE A 96 -12.94 23.61 23.39
CA PHE A 96 -13.17 22.45 22.52
C PHE A 96 -14.23 21.55 23.18
N SER A 97 -15.37 21.45 22.55
CA SER A 97 -16.53 20.74 23.07
C SER A 97 -16.59 19.29 22.57
N GLY A 98 -17.37 18.45 23.27
CA GLY A 98 -17.67 17.10 22.79
C GLY A 98 -18.39 17.08 21.44
N LYS A 99 -19.16 18.11 21.13
CA LYS A 99 -19.80 18.26 19.82
C LYS A 99 -18.75 18.43 18.71
N GLU A 100 -17.74 19.25 18.96
CA GLU A 100 -16.61 19.47 18.01
C GLU A 100 -15.70 18.24 17.91
N LEU A 101 -15.53 17.48 19.00
CA LEU A 101 -14.82 16.21 18.98
C LEU A 101 -15.53 15.18 18.10
N VAL A 102 -16.84 14.99 18.35
CA VAL A 102 -17.61 13.90 17.75
C VAL A 102 -17.88 14.13 16.27
N LYS A 103 -18.11 15.40 15.85
CA LYS A 103 -18.57 15.72 14.49
C LYS A 103 -17.97 17.02 13.98
N GLY A 104 -17.47 16.98 12.75
CA GLY A 104 -17.17 18.15 11.92
C GLY A 104 -18.10 18.24 10.71
N GLU A 105 -18.23 19.42 10.13
CA GLU A 105 -19.07 19.68 8.96
C GLU A 105 -18.25 20.34 7.83
N PRO A 106 -17.28 19.63 7.23
CA PRO A 106 -16.49 20.18 6.12
C PRO A 106 -17.30 20.25 4.81
N ASP A 107 -16.80 21.02 3.86
CA ASP A 107 -17.30 21.03 2.50
C ASP A 107 -16.83 19.78 1.76
N ALA A 108 -17.74 18.82 1.54
CA ALA A 108 -17.44 17.55 0.89
C ALA A 108 -17.02 17.70 -0.58
N SER A 109 -17.45 18.76 -1.27
CA SER A 109 -17.11 19.01 -2.68
C SER A 109 -15.65 19.41 -2.89
N SER A 110 -15.01 19.95 -1.84
CA SER A 110 -13.64 20.47 -1.88
C SER A 110 -12.57 19.44 -1.43
N PHE A 111 -12.97 18.30 -0.84
CA PHE A 111 -12.03 17.28 -0.39
C PHE A 111 -11.65 16.29 -1.50
N PRO A 112 -10.45 15.65 -1.39
CA PRO A 112 -9.94 14.69 -2.40
C PRO A 112 -10.78 13.42 -2.58
N SER A 113 -11.84 13.23 -1.81
CA SER A 113 -12.79 12.12 -1.98
C SER A 113 -13.53 12.15 -3.32
N GLY A 114 -13.62 13.35 -3.99
CA GLY A 114 -14.36 13.52 -5.22
C GLY A 114 -15.89 13.50 -5.06
N GLY A 115 -16.40 13.28 -3.86
CA GLY A 115 -17.84 13.17 -3.56
C GLY A 115 -18.51 11.99 -4.28
N LEU A 116 -19.81 11.94 -4.19
CA LEU A 116 -20.65 11.11 -5.10
C LEU A 116 -20.89 11.92 -6.37
N ARG A 117 -20.65 11.33 -7.53
CA ARG A 117 -20.60 12.02 -8.84
C ARG A 117 -21.87 12.79 -9.24
N ALA A 118 -23.01 12.49 -8.67
CA ALA A 118 -24.30 13.07 -9.00
C ALA A 118 -24.87 14.00 -7.90
N THR A 119 -24.10 14.34 -6.84
CA THR A 119 -24.63 15.13 -5.74
C THR A 119 -24.38 16.63 -5.93
N PHE A 120 -25.39 17.46 -5.62
CA PHE A 120 -25.25 18.91 -5.47
C PHE A 120 -24.89 19.31 -4.03
N GLU A 121 -24.82 18.35 -3.14
CA GLU A 121 -24.60 18.54 -1.72
C GLU A 121 -23.13 18.87 -1.48
N ALA A 122 -22.87 20.04 -0.92
CA ALA A 122 -21.52 20.45 -0.54
C ALA A 122 -21.16 20.01 0.88
N ARG A 123 -22.16 19.80 1.76
CA ARG A 123 -21.92 19.44 3.16
C ARG A 123 -21.56 17.95 3.30
N GLY A 124 -20.48 17.67 4.02
CA GLY A 124 -20.15 16.35 4.52
C GLY A 124 -20.01 16.35 6.03
N TYR A 125 -19.80 15.16 6.59
CA TYR A 125 -19.59 14.98 8.01
C TYR A 125 -18.35 14.16 8.28
N THR A 126 -17.52 14.63 9.23
CA THR A 126 -16.51 13.79 9.87
C THR A 126 -17.06 13.26 11.18
N ALA A 127 -16.77 12.01 11.49
CA ALA A 127 -17.19 11.36 12.74
C ALA A 127 -15.97 10.78 13.46
N TRP A 128 -15.78 11.17 14.72
CA TRP A 128 -14.67 10.68 15.53
C TRP A 128 -14.66 9.15 15.62
N ASP A 129 -13.48 8.56 15.40
CA ASP A 129 -13.22 7.15 15.64
C ASP A 129 -12.48 6.98 16.97
N PRO A 130 -13.16 6.57 18.05
CA PRO A 130 -12.52 6.37 19.35
C PRO A 130 -11.61 5.14 19.41
N THR A 131 -11.62 4.28 18.41
CA THR A 131 -10.78 3.07 18.33
C THR A 131 -9.38 3.34 17.81
N SER A 132 -9.14 4.55 17.29
CA SER A 132 -7.80 5.02 16.87
C SER A 132 -7.42 6.25 17.72
N PRO A 133 -6.24 6.23 18.37
CA PRO A 133 -5.87 7.30 19.30
C PRO A 133 -5.57 8.61 18.58
N ALA A 134 -6.03 9.73 19.13
CA ALA A 134 -5.63 11.06 18.68
C ALA A 134 -4.16 11.33 18.99
N PHE A 135 -3.52 12.18 18.20
CA PHE A 135 -2.08 12.47 18.31
C PHE A 135 -1.79 13.94 18.03
N ILE A 136 -0.60 14.40 18.43
CA ILE A 136 -0.12 15.76 18.15
C ILE A 136 0.98 15.71 17.12
N LYS A 137 0.82 16.53 16.08
CA LYS A 137 1.81 16.75 15.04
C LYS A 137 1.82 18.24 14.68
N ASP A 138 2.99 18.86 14.58
CA ASP A 138 3.17 20.24 14.15
C ASP A 138 2.31 21.27 14.91
N GLY A 139 2.16 21.10 16.23
CA GLY A 139 1.38 22.03 17.05
C GLY A 139 -0.14 21.93 16.83
N THR A 140 -0.62 20.86 16.26
CA THR A 140 -2.04 20.56 16.01
C THR A 140 -2.41 19.21 16.61
N LEU A 141 -3.59 19.14 17.22
CA LEU A 141 -4.23 17.90 17.65
C LEU A 141 -4.93 17.24 16.45
N TYR A 142 -4.49 16.05 16.08
CA TYR A 142 -5.07 15.22 15.01
C TYR A 142 -6.04 14.20 15.60
N ILE A 143 -7.28 14.25 15.17
CA ILE A 143 -8.37 13.40 15.63
C ILE A 143 -8.74 12.46 14.48
N PRO A 144 -8.45 11.14 14.57
CA PRO A 144 -8.85 10.18 13.55
C PRO A 144 -10.37 10.14 13.39
N THR A 145 -10.84 10.27 12.15
CA THR A 145 -12.27 10.33 11.84
C THR A 145 -12.61 9.49 10.60
N ALA A 146 -13.88 9.07 10.54
CA ALA A 146 -14.54 8.67 9.32
C ALA A 146 -15.08 9.92 8.60
N PHE A 147 -15.35 9.81 7.29
CA PHE A 147 -15.91 10.89 6.49
C PHE A 147 -17.04 10.38 5.60
N CYS A 148 -18.19 11.05 5.66
CA CYS A 148 -19.36 10.70 4.83
C CYS A 148 -20.01 11.93 4.20
N SER A 149 -20.84 11.67 3.16
CA SER A 149 -21.69 12.67 2.53
C SER A 149 -22.80 13.14 3.48
N TYR A 150 -23.55 14.14 3.01
CA TYR A 150 -24.75 14.61 3.72
C TYR A 150 -25.80 13.51 3.87
N SER A 151 -25.94 12.64 2.90
CA SER A 151 -26.88 11.50 2.89
C SER A 151 -26.34 10.25 3.60
N GLY A 152 -25.06 10.25 4.00
CA GLY A 152 -24.46 9.21 4.84
C GLY A 152 -23.57 8.20 4.10
N GLU A 153 -23.37 8.35 2.78
CA GLU A 153 -22.47 7.48 2.03
C GLU A 153 -21.01 7.72 2.44
N ALA A 154 -20.26 6.64 2.57
CA ALA A 154 -18.85 6.69 2.91
C ALA A 154 -18.02 7.31 1.77
N LEU A 155 -17.32 8.41 2.07
CA LEU A 155 -16.44 9.13 1.16
C LEU A 155 -14.95 8.94 1.52
N ASP A 156 -14.66 7.94 2.34
CA ASP A 156 -13.33 7.64 2.86
C ASP A 156 -12.99 6.14 2.74
N LYS A 157 -11.82 5.78 3.26
CA LYS A 157 -11.36 4.38 3.34
C LYS A 157 -11.59 3.77 4.71
N LYS A 158 -11.70 4.59 5.76
CA LYS A 158 -11.84 4.12 7.14
C LYS A 158 -13.22 3.53 7.42
N THR A 159 -14.29 4.15 6.95
CA THR A 159 -15.66 3.66 7.16
C THR A 159 -15.85 2.23 6.66
N PRO A 160 -15.53 1.89 5.40
CA PRO A 160 -15.64 0.51 4.94
C PRO A 160 -14.64 -0.43 5.63
N LEU A 161 -13.47 0.05 6.05
CA LEU A 161 -12.52 -0.75 6.82
C LEU A 161 -13.12 -1.18 8.16
N LEU A 162 -13.67 -0.25 8.93
CA LEU A 162 -14.32 -0.53 10.22
C LEU A 162 -15.51 -1.48 10.05
N ARG A 163 -16.36 -1.25 9.02
CA ARG A 163 -17.46 -2.16 8.67
C ARG A 163 -16.97 -3.59 8.39
N SER A 164 -15.87 -3.73 7.65
CA SER A 164 -15.29 -5.05 7.33
C SER A 164 -14.70 -5.75 8.54
N MET A 165 -14.04 -5.02 9.45
CA MET A 165 -13.51 -5.57 10.69
C MET A 165 -14.64 -6.07 11.61
N ASP A 166 -15.72 -5.30 11.76
CA ASP A 166 -16.89 -5.71 12.54
C ASP A 166 -17.59 -6.95 11.92
N THR A 167 -17.69 -7.00 10.61
CA THR A 167 -18.25 -8.15 9.89
C THR A 167 -17.43 -9.41 10.11
N LEU A 168 -16.11 -9.32 9.99
CA LEU A 168 -15.22 -10.47 10.23
C LEU A 168 -15.24 -10.90 11.70
N ASN A 169 -15.24 -9.94 12.63
CA ASN A 169 -15.39 -10.24 14.05
C ASN A 169 -16.63 -11.10 14.32
N LYS A 170 -17.80 -10.69 13.83
CA LYS A 170 -19.07 -11.42 14.01
C LYS A 170 -19.00 -12.82 13.40
N ALA A 171 -18.50 -12.95 12.18
CA ALA A 171 -18.38 -14.24 11.49
C ALA A 171 -17.40 -15.19 12.19
N ALA A 172 -16.25 -14.67 12.62
CA ALA A 172 -15.22 -15.46 13.30
C ALA A 172 -15.68 -15.92 14.70
N VAL A 173 -16.29 -15.03 15.49
CA VAL A 173 -16.85 -15.41 16.79
C VAL A 173 -17.96 -16.44 16.64
N ASN A 174 -18.86 -16.28 15.66
CA ASN A 174 -19.89 -17.26 15.37
C ASN A 174 -19.29 -18.64 15.01
N MET A 175 -18.28 -18.67 14.14
CA MET A 175 -17.58 -19.90 13.76
C MET A 175 -16.92 -20.57 14.97
N LEU A 176 -16.24 -19.80 15.83
CA LEU A 176 -15.65 -20.33 17.08
C LEU A 176 -16.69 -20.92 18.02
N HIS A 177 -17.85 -20.26 18.12
CA HIS A 177 -18.97 -20.77 18.93
C HIS A 177 -19.55 -22.09 18.37
N VAL A 178 -19.65 -22.23 17.03
CA VAL A 178 -20.05 -23.47 16.37
C VAL A 178 -19.05 -24.57 16.66
N LEU A 179 -17.76 -24.27 16.65
CA LEU A 179 -16.69 -25.22 17.02
C LEU A 179 -16.62 -25.54 18.53
N GLY A 180 -17.52 -24.95 19.34
CA GLY A 180 -17.61 -25.21 20.79
C GLY A 180 -16.86 -24.21 21.68
N ASN A 181 -16.10 -23.28 21.12
CA ASN A 181 -15.37 -22.26 21.88
C ASN A 181 -16.24 -21.04 22.18
N LYS A 182 -17.20 -21.21 23.11
CA LYS A 182 -18.18 -20.18 23.49
C LYS A 182 -17.63 -19.11 24.43
N GLY A 183 -16.37 -19.22 24.85
CA GLY A 183 -15.71 -18.23 25.72
C GLY A 183 -15.30 -16.96 25.00
N ILE A 184 -14.99 -17.07 23.72
CA ILE A 184 -14.53 -15.95 22.88
C ILE A 184 -15.68 -15.00 22.58
N LYS A 185 -15.43 -13.71 22.78
CA LYS A 185 -16.41 -12.62 22.56
C LYS A 185 -16.00 -11.68 21.44
N HIS A 186 -14.72 -11.63 21.12
CA HIS A 186 -14.19 -10.73 20.10
C HIS A 186 -13.02 -11.35 19.36
N VAL A 187 -12.98 -11.09 18.05
CA VAL A 187 -11.84 -11.40 17.17
C VAL A 187 -11.42 -10.15 16.43
N SER A 188 -10.17 -9.76 16.58
CA SER A 188 -9.58 -8.65 15.87
C SER A 188 -8.74 -9.13 14.70
N THR A 189 -8.75 -8.41 13.60
CA THR A 189 -7.73 -8.56 12.56
C THR A 189 -6.51 -7.75 12.91
N THR A 190 -5.33 -8.26 12.56
CA THR A 190 -4.04 -7.61 12.79
C THR A 190 -3.29 -7.44 11.48
N VAL A 191 -2.56 -6.33 11.35
CA VAL A 191 -1.79 -6.00 10.17
C VAL A 191 -0.42 -5.44 10.56
N GLY A 192 0.62 -5.91 9.87
CA GLY A 192 1.96 -5.34 9.91
C GLY A 192 2.42 -5.03 8.49
N PRO A 193 2.29 -3.77 8.02
CA PRO A 193 2.72 -3.40 6.68
C PRO A 193 4.22 -3.10 6.65
N GLU A 194 4.94 -3.69 5.71
CA GLU A 194 6.35 -3.40 5.42
C GLU A 194 6.43 -2.32 4.35
N GLN A 195 7.09 -1.19 4.60
CA GLN A 195 7.13 -0.05 3.71
C GLN A 195 8.47 0.06 3.00
N GLU A 196 8.49 -0.24 1.71
CA GLU A 196 9.62 0.04 0.83
C GLU A 196 9.55 1.46 0.27
N TYR A 197 10.73 2.07 0.04
CA TYR A 197 10.85 3.43 -0.46
C TYR A 197 12.23 3.70 -1.05
N PHE A 198 12.33 4.74 -1.91
CA PHE A 198 13.61 5.26 -2.39
C PHE A 198 13.95 6.59 -1.72
N LEU A 199 15.23 6.84 -1.54
CA LEU A 199 15.76 8.16 -1.17
C LEU A 199 16.62 8.69 -2.30
N VAL A 200 16.43 9.96 -2.66
CA VAL A 200 17.25 10.64 -3.66
C VAL A 200 17.69 12.01 -3.12
N PRO A 201 18.85 12.55 -3.58
CA PRO A 201 19.27 13.89 -3.21
C PRO A 201 18.23 14.94 -3.63
N LYS A 202 17.86 15.83 -2.69
CA LYS A 202 16.81 16.85 -2.89
C LYS A 202 17.13 17.81 -4.04
N GLU A 203 18.39 18.20 -4.20
CA GLU A 203 18.80 19.10 -5.28
C GLU A 203 18.62 18.44 -6.65
N LEU A 204 19.03 17.17 -6.81
CA LEU A 204 18.86 16.43 -8.06
C LEU A 204 17.38 16.18 -8.38
N TYR A 205 16.55 15.93 -7.36
CA TYR A 205 15.10 15.78 -7.52
C TYR A 205 14.46 17.02 -8.13
N LYS A 206 14.85 18.22 -7.66
CA LYS A 206 14.30 19.51 -8.16
C LYS A 206 14.61 19.76 -9.64
N GLU A 207 15.68 19.20 -10.15
CA GLU A 207 16.08 19.32 -11.54
C GLU A 207 15.31 18.37 -12.48
N ARG A 208 14.47 17.47 -11.93
CA ARG A 208 13.70 16.50 -12.71
C ARG A 208 12.21 16.73 -12.62
N LYS A 209 11.63 17.27 -13.69
CA LYS A 209 10.18 17.55 -13.78
C LYS A 209 9.34 16.27 -13.59
N ASP A 210 9.78 15.14 -14.12
CA ASP A 210 9.10 13.86 -14.00
C ASP A 210 9.04 13.38 -12.53
N LEU A 211 10.12 13.49 -11.77
CA LEU A 211 10.09 13.18 -10.33
C LEU A 211 9.17 14.13 -9.56
N VAL A 212 9.21 15.43 -9.90
CA VAL A 212 8.40 16.46 -9.21
C VAL A 212 6.90 16.28 -9.48
N PHE A 213 6.49 16.04 -10.73
CA PHE A 213 5.09 15.95 -11.11
C PHE A 213 4.49 14.55 -11.01
N CYS A 214 5.31 13.51 -11.25
CA CYS A 214 4.83 12.14 -11.37
C CYS A 214 5.34 11.22 -10.25
N GLY A 215 6.38 11.62 -9.50
CA GLY A 215 7.03 10.77 -8.50
C GLY A 215 7.85 9.62 -9.09
N ARG A 216 7.98 9.55 -10.42
CA ARG A 216 8.77 8.57 -11.16
C ARG A 216 9.49 9.21 -12.33
N THR A 217 10.60 8.61 -12.78
CA THR A 217 11.29 9.02 -14.00
C THR A 217 10.55 8.53 -15.24
N LEU A 218 10.34 9.42 -16.20
CA LEU A 218 9.76 9.12 -17.51
C LEU A 218 10.83 8.88 -18.58
N LEU A 219 12.02 9.41 -18.35
CA LEU A 219 13.21 9.29 -19.17
C LEU A 219 14.39 8.87 -18.30
N GLY A 220 15.39 8.25 -18.86
CA GLY A 220 16.65 7.94 -18.20
C GLY A 220 17.25 6.60 -18.64
N ALA A 221 18.46 6.67 -19.17
CA ALA A 221 19.25 5.49 -19.50
C ALA A 221 19.73 4.77 -18.23
N PRO A 222 19.91 3.43 -18.29
CA PRO A 222 20.48 2.68 -17.17
C PRO A 222 21.85 3.22 -16.75
N ALA A 223 22.09 3.28 -15.43
CA ALA A 223 23.41 3.60 -14.90
C ALA A 223 24.44 2.51 -15.27
N PRO A 224 25.75 2.82 -15.32
CA PRO A 224 26.80 1.83 -15.56
C PRO A 224 26.83 0.68 -14.55
N LYS A 225 26.32 0.91 -13.35
CA LYS A 225 26.06 -0.07 -12.31
C LYS A 225 24.60 0.04 -11.86
N GLY A 226 23.90 -1.10 -11.81
CA GLY A 226 22.56 -1.26 -11.24
C GLY A 226 22.58 -2.23 -10.05
N GLN A 227 22.00 -3.42 -10.23
CA GLN A 227 21.87 -4.47 -9.21
C GLN A 227 22.80 -5.67 -9.45
N GLU A 228 23.71 -5.61 -10.43
CA GLU A 228 24.45 -6.75 -10.98
C GLU A 228 25.31 -7.49 -9.93
N MET A 229 25.82 -6.81 -8.93
CA MET A 229 26.65 -7.40 -7.88
C MET A 229 25.84 -7.92 -6.70
N GLU A 230 24.53 -7.68 -6.69
CA GLU A 230 23.64 -8.04 -5.58
C GLU A 230 24.14 -7.57 -4.19
N ASP A 231 24.80 -6.40 -4.18
CA ASP A 231 25.55 -5.87 -3.01
C ASP A 231 24.79 -4.80 -2.22
N HIS A 232 23.53 -4.51 -2.58
CA HIS A 232 22.72 -3.49 -1.90
C HIS A 232 21.90 -4.07 -0.76
N TYR A 233 21.26 -5.21 -0.96
CA TYR A 233 20.37 -5.84 0.02
C TYR A 233 21.13 -6.17 1.32
N PHE A 234 20.62 -5.65 2.43
CA PHE A 234 21.29 -5.71 3.75
C PHE A 234 22.71 -5.13 3.79
N GLY A 235 23.13 -4.38 2.79
CA GLY A 235 24.39 -3.67 2.78
C GLY A 235 24.49 -2.65 3.92
N THR A 236 25.71 -2.19 4.20
CA THR A 236 25.94 -1.16 5.23
C THR A 236 25.19 0.14 4.89
N LEU A 237 24.45 0.68 5.86
CA LEU A 237 23.76 1.96 5.71
C LEU A 237 24.76 3.11 5.53
N LYS A 238 24.61 3.89 4.47
CA LYS A 238 25.40 5.11 4.27
C LYS A 238 25.12 6.12 5.41
N PRO A 239 26.08 6.93 5.84
CA PRO A 239 25.92 7.82 7.00
C PRO A 239 24.72 8.75 6.93
N LYS A 240 24.44 9.35 5.77
CA LYS A 240 23.30 10.26 5.56
C LYS A 240 21.96 9.51 5.68
N VAL A 241 21.88 8.31 5.10
CA VAL A 241 20.72 7.43 5.20
C VAL A 241 20.51 6.96 6.64
N ALA A 242 21.56 6.57 7.34
CA ALA A 242 21.49 6.17 8.75
C ALA A 242 20.98 7.30 9.66
N ALA A 243 21.40 8.54 9.41
CA ALA A 243 20.92 9.72 10.14
C ALA A 243 19.43 9.97 9.88
N TYR A 244 19.00 9.92 8.62
CA TYR A 244 17.59 10.00 8.24
C TYR A 244 16.75 8.91 8.93
N MET A 245 17.17 7.65 8.84
CA MET A 245 16.45 6.53 9.45
C MET A 245 16.38 6.64 10.99
N HIS A 246 17.42 7.20 11.62
CA HIS A 246 17.42 7.45 13.06
C HIS A 246 16.35 8.48 13.45
N ASP A 247 16.31 9.61 12.75
CA ASP A 247 15.36 10.68 13.05
C ASP A 247 13.93 10.25 12.70
N LEU A 248 13.75 9.45 11.63
CA LEU A 248 12.47 8.85 11.29
C LEU A 248 11.94 7.95 12.41
N ASP A 249 12.77 7.04 12.93
CA ASP A 249 12.39 6.17 14.06
C ASP A 249 11.92 7.00 15.26
N VAL A 250 12.66 8.05 15.60
CA VAL A 250 12.34 8.92 16.74
C VAL A 250 10.99 9.61 16.57
N GLU A 251 10.70 10.18 15.40
CA GLU A 251 9.43 10.83 15.12
C GLU A 251 8.27 9.82 15.13
N LEU A 252 8.46 8.64 14.55
CA LEU A 252 7.47 7.57 14.57
C LEU A 252 7.19 7.05 15.99
N TRP A 253 8.24 6.84 16.80
CA TRP A 253 8.06 6.40 18.19
C TRP A 253 7.31 7.43 19.06
N LYS A 254 7.56 8.72 18.89
CA LYS A 254 6.77 9.77 19.57
C LYS A 254 5.27 9.67 19.23
N LEU A 255 4.96 9.30 18.00
CA LEU A 255 3.59 9.09 17.51
C LEU A 255 3.03 7.70 17.82
N GLY A 256 3.72 6.89 18.64
CA GLY A 256 3.28 5.57 19.05
C GLY A 256 3.36 4.51 17.94
N ILE A 257 4.02 4.80 16.83
CA ILE A 257 4.23 3.84 15.74
C ILE A 257 5.44 2.97 16.07
N PRO A 258 5.26 1.64 16.19
CA PRO A 258 6.30 0.73 16.64
C PRO A 258 7.25 0.34 15.51
N ALA A 259 7.90 1.32 14.86
CA ALA A 259 8.95 1.09 13.87
C ALA A 259 10.06 0.24 14.49
N LYS A 260 10.40 -0.88 13.86
CA LYS A 260 11.29 -1.89 14.45
C LYS A 260 12.46 -2.28 13.55
N THR A 261 12.20 -2.51 12.26
CA THR A 261 13.20 -3.01 11.32
C THR A 261 13.44 -1.97 10.23
N LYS A 262 14.71 -1.78 9.88
CA LYS A 262 15.14 -0.92 8.78
C LYS A 262 16.40 -1.48 8.14
N HIS A 263 16.45 -1.45 6.82
CA HIS A 263 17.61 -1.94 6.05
C HIS A 263 17.58 -1.39 4.61
N ASN A 264 18.66 -1.63 3.88
CA ASN A 264 18.71 -1.41 2.43
C ASN A 264 17.99 -2.54 1.72
N GLU A 265 17.30 -2.20 0.63
CA GLU A 265 16.67 -3.11 -0.30
C GLU A 265 17.59 -3.49 -1.47
N VAL A 266 17.07 -4.28 -2.41
CA VAL A 266 17.83 -4.85 -3.53
C VAL A 266 18.29 -3.77 -4.51
N ALA A 267 17.45 -2.76 -4.79
CA ALA A 267 17.82 -1.67 -5.69
C ALA A 267 18.74 -0.64 -5.00
N PRO A 268 19.64 0.02 -5.73
CA PRO A 268 20.41 1.13 -5.19
C PRO A 268 19.47 2.26 -4.73
N ALA A 269 19.80 2.90 -3.62
CA ALA A 269 19.01 3.95 -2.95
C ALA A 269 17.62 3.51 -2.47
N GLN A 270 17.33 2.22 -2.45
CA GLN A 270 16.09 1.64 -1.94
C GLN A 270 16.25 1.13 -0.51
N HIS A 271 15.21 1.32 0.29
CA HIS A 271 15.21 0.98 1.71
C HIS A 271 13.84 0.45 2.13
N GLU A 272 13.78 -0.23 3.28
CA GLU A 272 12.56 -0.71 3.90
C GLU A 272 12.46 -0.30 5.37
N LEU A 273 11.23 -0.07 5.82
CA LEU A 273 10.85 0.07 7.20
C LEU A 273 9.70 -0.87 7.52
N ALA A 274 9.87 -1.71 8.55
CA ALA A 274 8.83 -2.61 9.02
C ALA A 274 8.47 -2.33 10.49
N PRO A 275 7.18 -2.03 10.80
CA PRO A 275 6.70 -1.88 12.16
C PRO A 275 6.34 -3.24 12.78
N VAL A 276 6.17 -3.28 14.09
CA VAL A 276 5.43 -4.35 14.74
C VAL A 276 3.95 -4.21 14.34
N PHE A 277 3.26 -5.34 14.15
CA PHE A 277 1.84 -5.35 13.79
C PHE A 277 0.95 -4.76 14.90
N ASP A 278 -0.22 -4.27 14.49
CA ASP A 278 -1.28 -3.79 15.38
C ASP A 278 -2.65 -4.21 14.85
N THR A 279 -3.73 -3.86 15.54
CA THR A 279 -5.09 -4.00 15.00
C THR A 279 -5.19 -3.28 13.66
N THR A 280 -5.93 -3.86 12.72
CA THR A 280 -5.94 -3.37 11.33
C THR A 280 -6.25 -1.89 11.22
N ASN A 281 -7.22 -1.36 11.98
CA ASN A 281 -7.56 0.07 11.96
C ASN A 281 -6.38 0.95 12.36
N VAL A 282 -5.72 0.63 13.48
CA VAL A 282 -4.56 1.38 13.98
C VAL A 282 -3.38 1.25 13.03
N ALA A 283 -3.09 0.04 12.55
CA ALA A 283 -2.00 -0.20 11.59
C ALA A 283 -2.17 0.56 10.28
N VAL A 284 -3.41 0.69 9.78
CA VAL A 284 -3.73 1.48 8.58
C VAL A 284 -3.47 2.97 8.82
N ASP A 285 -3.94 3.53 9.94
CA ASP A 285 -3.66 4.92 10.30
C ASP A 285 -2.16 5.16 10.48
N HIS A 286 -1.46 4.26 11.17
CA HIS A 286 -0.01 4.32 11.36
C HIS A 286 0.74 4.31 10.02
N ASN A 287 0.34 3.49 9.05
CA ASN A 287 0.99 3.47 7.75
C ASN A 287 0.78 4.77 6.96
N GLN A 288 -0.42 5.34 6.97
CA GLN A 288 -0.69 6.63 6.34
C GLN A 288 0.17 7.75 6.96
N LEU A 289 0.26 7.76 8.29
CA LEU A 289 1.10 8.72 9.02
C LEU A 289 2.59 8.48 8.75
N THR A 290 3.03 7.23 8.71
CA THR A 290 4.42 6.85 8.35
C THR A 290 4.81 7.41 6.99
N MET A 291 3.98 7.25 5.96
CA MET A 291 4.26 7.78 4.62
C MET A 291 4.43 9.31 4.60
N GLU A 292 3.67 10.01 5.41
CA GLU A 292 3.79 11.47 5.55
C GLU A 292 5.09 11.85 6.28
N ILE A 293 5.37 11.20 7.41
CA ILE A 293 6.56 11.50 8.23
C ILE A 293 7.86 11.14 7.49
N MET A 294 7.88 10.07 6.69
CA MET A 294 9.02 9.72 5.83
C MET A 294 9.42 10.87 4.91
N LYS A 295 8.45 11.48 4.22
CA LYS A 295 8.70 12.62 3.33
C LYS A 295 9.19 13.84 4.10
N LYS A 296 8.58 14.12 5.24
CA LYS A 296 8.92 15.28 6.08
C LYS A 296 10.32 15.16 6.71
N VAL A 297 10.70 13.98 7.17
CA VAL A 297 12.03 13.76 7.72
C VAL A 297 13.08 13.76 6.61
N ALA A 298 12.79 13.20 5.42
CA ALA A 298 13.69 13.25 4.28
C ALA A 298 14.06 14.71 3.92
N ASP A 299 13.08 15.59 3.92
CA ASP A 299 13.28 17.03 3.63
C ASP A 299 14.29 17.69 4.58
N LYS A 300 14.32 17.32 5.87
CA LYS A 300 15.28 17.79 6.87
C LYS A 300 16.71 17.31 6.64
N HIS A 301 16.89 16.23 5.90
CA HIS A 301 18.17 15.62 5.57
C HIS A 301 18.64 15.91 4.14
N ASP A 302 18.07 16.92 3.47
CA ASP A 302 18.34 17.23 2.05
C ASP A 302 18.14 15.99 1.15
N LEU A 303 17.12 15.21 1.46
CA LEU A 303 16.67 14.04 0.70
C LEU A 303 15.20 14.20 0.32
N VAL A 304 14.79 13.42 -0.68
CA VAL A 304 13.37 13.22 -1.01
C VAL A 304 13.06 11.73 -0.92
N CYS A 305 11.99 11.40 -0.20
CA CYS A 305 11.46 10.04 -0.11
C CYS A 305 10.45 9.81 -1.23
N LEU A 306 10.77 8.90 -2.14
CA LEU A 306 9.89 8.47 -3.22
C LEU A 306 9.12 7.23 -2.76
N LEU A 307 7.78 7.34 -2.75
CA LEU A 307 6.85 6.26 -2.43
C LEU A 307 6.13 5.73 -3.68
N HIS A 308 6.65 6.00 -4.87
CA HIS A 308 6.14 5.46 -6.12
C HIS A 308 6.52 3.98 -6.27
N GLU A 309 5.65 3.19 -6.89
CA GLU A 309 5.84 1.76 -7.09
C GLU A 309 7.02 1.41 -8.02
N LYS A 310 7.28 2.27 -9.02
CA LYS A 310 8.35 2.09 -10.00
C LYS A 310 9.00 3.43 -10.33
N PRO A 311 9.83 4.00 -9.42
CA PRO A 311 10.42 5.31 -9.66
C PRO A 311 11.47 5.30 -10.78
N PHE A 312 12.14 4.16 -10.99
CA PHE A 312 13.21 4.00 -11.95
C PHE A 312 13.02 2.75 -12.80
N GLU A 313 13.20 2.87 -14.09
CA GLU A 313 13.15 1.73 -15.02
C GLU A 313 14.40 0.85 -14.89
N GLY A 314 14.25 -0.45 -15.13
CA GLY A 314 15.36 -1.42 -15.17
C GLY A 314 15.87 -1.91 -13.80
N ILE A 315 15.33 -1.41 -12.68
CA ILE A 315 15.64 -1.87 -11.32
C ILE A 315 14.36 -2.24 -10.55
N ASN A 316 14.48 -2.84 -9.37
CA ASN A 316 13.33 -3.22 -8.56
C ASN A 316 12.42 -2.02 -8.26
N GLY A 317 11.12 -2.28 -8.22
CA GLY A 317 10.12 -1.34 -7.71
C GLY A 317 9.95 -1.46 -6.20
N SER A 318 9.14 -0.56 -5.63
CA SER A 318 8.79 -0.56 -4.22
C SER A 318 7.36 -0.98 -3.99
N GLY A 319 7.18 -1.89 -3.04
CA GLY A 319 5.89 -2.37 -2.59
C GLY A 319 5.65 -2.12 -1.10
N LYS A 320 4.63 -2.82 -0.61
CA LYS A 320 4.36 -2.92 0.82
C LYS A 320 3.71 -4.27 1.08
N HIS A 321 4.39 -5.11 1.87
CA HIS A 321 3.85 -6.42 2.20
C HIS A 321 2.85 -6.27 3.34
N ASN A 322 1.62 -6.73 3.12
CA ASN A 322 0.55 -6.67 4.11
C ASN A 322 0.48 -7.99 4.88
N ASN A 323 1.13 -8.04 6.03
CA ASN A 323 1.11 -9.19 6.93
C ASN A 323 -0.20 -9.19 7.72
N TRP A 324 -1.12 -10.08 7.40
CA TRP A 324 -2.47 -10.15 7.96
C TRP A 324 -2.72 -11.42 8.77
N SER A 325 -3.36 -11.28 9.93
CA SER A 325 -3.81 -12.40 10.77
C SER A 325 -5.07 -12.06 11.57
N MET A 326 -5.54 -13.01 12.38
CA MET A 326 -6.70 -12.86 13.26
C MET A 326 -6.32 -13.30 14.68
N ILE A 327 -6.70 -12.50 15.69
CA ILE A 327 -6.44 -12.78 17.09
C ILE A 327 -7.72 -12.68 17.92
N THR A 328 -7.92 -13.63 18.83
CA THR A 328 -9.04 -13.63 19.78
C THR A 328 -8.79 -12.67 20.96
N ASP A 329 -9.83 -12.35 21.72
CA ASP A 329 -9.77 -11.50 22.92
C ASP A 329 -8.96 -12.13 24.08
N ASP A 330 -8.70 -13.44 24.05
CA ASP A 330 -7.79 -14.13 24.97
C ASP A 330 -6.37 -14.31 24.41
N GLY A 331 -6.07 -13.74 23.24
CA GLY A 331 -4.72 -13.67 22.66
C GLY A 331 -4.32 -14.84 21.78
N VAL A 332 -5.24 -15.71 21.40
CA VAL A 332 -4.95 -16.83 20.47
C VAL A 332 -4.96 -16.36 19.04
N ASN A 333 -3.86 -16.60 18.30
CA ASN A 333 -3.81 -16.38 16.86
C ASN A 333 -4.49 -17.53 16.12
N LEU A 334 -5.55 -17.23 15.36
CA LEU A 334 -6.37 -18.25 14.66
C LEU A 334 -5.68 -18.86 13.44
N LEU A 335 -4.57 -18.25 12.98
CA LEU A 335 -3.73 -18.78 11.90
C LEU A 335 -2.43 -19.40 12.42
N ASP A 336 -2.32 -19.64 13.72
CA ASP A 336 -1.21 -20.41 14.29
C ASP A 336 -1.51 -21.91 14.17
N PRO A 337 -0.73 -22.67 13.36
CA PRO A 337 -0.93 -24.10 13.17
C PRO A 337 -0.65 -24.93 14.43
N GLY A 338 0.09 -24.35 15.39
CA GLY A 338 0.55 -25.08 16.57
C GLY A 338 1.60 -26.14 16.22
N LYS A 339 1.78 -27.10 17.14
CA LYS A 339 2.77 -28.20 16.97
C LYS A 339 2.30 -29.32 16.05
N THR A 340 1.00 -29.51 15.93
CA THR A 340 0.36 -30.58 15.13
C THR A 340 -0.71 -29.98 14.23
N PRO A 341 -0.33 -29.36 13.09
CA PRO A 341 -1.27 -28.67 12.20
C PRO A 341 -2.43 -29.55 11.73
N SER A 342 -2.17 -30.82 11.49
CA SER A 342 -3.17 -31.80 11.03
C SER A 342 -4.27 -32.13 12.06
N GLU A 343 -4.03 -31.87 13.35
CA GLU A 343 -4.97 -32.14 14.45
C GLU A 343 -5.63 -30.83 14.93
N ASN A 344 -5.12 -29.66 14.53
CA ASN A 344 -5.67 -28.36 14.92
C ASN A 344 -6.87 -27.98 14.04
N ILE A 345 -8.03 -28.52 14.39
CA ILE A 345 -9.29 -28.33 13.64
C ILE A 345 -9.65 -26.84 13.50
N GLN A 346 -9.49 -26.07 14.57
CA GLN A 346 -9.76 -24.63 14.53
C GLN A 346 -8.88 -23.94 13.49
N PHE A 347 -7.57 -24.16 13.53
CA PHE A 347 -6.64 -23.63 12.54
C PHE A 347 -7.02 -24.04 11.11
N LEU A 348 -7.32 -25.31 10.88
CA LEU A 348 -7.67 -25.84 9.55
C LEU A 348 -8.94 -25.20 8.98
N VAL A 349 -9.96 -24.94 9.82
CA VAL A 349 -11.18 -24.26 9.37
C VAL A 349 -10.88 -22.81 8.95
N PHE A 350 -10.11 -22.07 9.76
CA PHE A 350 -9.75 -20.69 9.43
C PHE A 350 -8.80 -20.63 8.22
N LEU A 351 -7.84 -21.53 8.09
CA LEU A 351 -7.00 -21.69 6.91
C LEU A 351 -7.85 -21.90 5.65
N MET A 352 -8.79 -22.84 5.71
CA MET A 352 -9.67 -23.15 4.57
C MET A 352 -10.62 -22.01 4.24
N ALA A 353 -11.08 -21.22 5.22
CA ALA A 353 -11.86 -20.02 4.97
C ALA A 353 -11.06 -18.98 4.18
N VAL A 354 -9.77 -18.78 4.52
CA VAL A 354 -8.89 -17.88 3.76
C VAL A 354 -8.66 -18.42 2.35
N ILE A 355 -8.35 -19.71 2.18
CA ILE A 355 -8.15 -20.31 0.85
C ILE A 355 -9.40 -20.15 -0.03
N LYS A 356 -10.58 -20.44 0.52
CA LYS A 356 -11.87 -20.25 -0.17
C LYS A 356 -12.09 -18.78 -0.54
N ALA A 357 -11.86 -17.86 0.39
CA ALA A 357 -12.04 -16.42 0.17
C ALA A 357 -11.14 -15.91 -0.97
N VAL A 358 -9.87 -16.31 -0.96
CA VAL A 358 -8.92 -15.92 -2.02
C VAL A 358 -9.28 -16.53 -3.36
N ASP A 359 -9.72 -17.80 -3.41
CA ASP A 359 -10.15 -18.45 -4.65
C ASP A 359 -11.39 -17.81 -5.26
N GLU A 360 -12.38 -17.48 -4.44
CA GLU A 360 -13.66 -16.92 -4.94
C GLU A 360 -13.58 -15.42 -5.28
N TYR A 361 -12.68 -14.68 -4.58
CA TYR A 361 -12.58 -13.21 -4.69
C TYR A 361 -11.16 -12.73 -5.06
N ALA A 362 -10.40 -13.54 -5.81
CA ALA A 362 -9.10 -13.19 -6.35
C ALA A 362 -9.12 -11.92 -7.18
N ASP A 363 -10.20 -11.69 -7.94
CA ASP A 363 -10.45 -10.48 -8.70
C ASP A 363 -10.52 -9.22 -7.81
N LEU A 364 -11.23 -9.28 -6.69
CA LEU A 364 -11.29 -8.17 -5.74
C LEU A 364 -9.95 -7.89 -5.08
N LEU A 365 -9.18 -8.94 -4.74
CA LEU A 365 -7.83 -8.77 -4.21
C LEU A 365 -6.91 -8.08 -5.23
N ARG A 366 -6.98 -8.49 -6.52
CA ARG A 366 -6.22 -7.80 -7.59
C ARG A 366 -6.65 -6.34 -7.73
N ILE A 367 -7.95 -6.04 -7.69
CA ILE A 367 -8.48 -4.68 -7.77
C ILE A 367 -8.01 -3.83 -6.59
N SER A 368 -7.96 -4.41 -5.40
CA SER A 368 -7.58 -3.67 -4.17
C SER A 368 -6.18 -3.05 -4.22
N VAL A 369 -5.35 -3.48 -5.16
CA VAL A 369 -3.97 -3.02 -5.39
C VAL A 369 -3.77 -2.40 -6.77
N ALA A 370 -4.85 -2.21 -7.54
CA ALA A 370 -4.80 -1.67 -8.89
C ALA A 370 -4.52 -0.16 -8.88
N SER A 371 -3.49 0.25 -9.60
CA SER A 371 -3.15 1.65 -9.87
C SER A 371 -2.20 1.74 -11.05
N ALA A 372 -2.13 2.91 -11.70
CA ALA A 372 -1.19 3.15 -12.79
C ALA A 372 0.26 2.85 -12.37
N GLY A 373 0.67 3.32 -11.18
CA GLY A 373 2.01 3.06 -10.65
C GLY A 373 2.29 1.58 -10.43
N ASN A 374 1.33 0.84 -9.86
CA ASN A 374 1.53 -0.58 -9.55
C ASN A 374 1.48 -1.48 -10.80
N ASP A 375 0.79 -1.05 -11.86
CA ASP A 375 0.80 -1.78 -13.14
C ASP A 375 2.21 -1.82 -13.76
N HIS A 376 3.06 -0.81 -13.52
CA HIS A 376 4.47 -0.81 -13.92
C HIS A 376 5.35 -1.75 -13.07
N ARG A 377 4.93 -2.10 -11.86
CA ARG A 377 5.71 -2.90 -10.92
C ARG A 377 5.40 -4.40 -11.01
N LEU A 378 4.12 -4.78 -11.13
CA LEU A 378 3.68 -6.18 -11.05
C LEU A 378 4.27 -7.05 -12.17
N GLY A 379 4.70 -8.26 -11.79
CA GLY A 379 5.17 -9.29 -12.71
C GLY A 379 6.68 -9.30 -13.00
N ALA A 380 7.46 -8.42 -12.38
CA ALA A 380 8.92 -8.38 -12.55
C ALA A 380 9.65 -7.94 -11.28
N ASN A 381 10.92 -8.32 -11.15
CA ASN A 381 11.83 -7.80 -10.12
C ASN A 381 11.26 -7.87 -8.69
N GLU A 382 10.97 -9.07 -8.18
CA GLU A 382 10.40 -9.38 -6.86
C GLU A 382 8.93 -8.96 -6.65
N ALA A 383 8.28 -8.30 -7.60
CA ALA A 383 6.86 -8.06 -7.55
C ALA A 383 6.07 -9.26 -8.09
N PRO A 384 5.04 -9.75 -7.39
CA PRO A 384 4.27 -10.91 -7.84
C PRO A 384 3.52 -10.63 -9.14
N PRO A 385 3.19 -11.69 -9.93
CA PRO A 385 2.38 -11.53 -11.13
C PRO A 385 0.94 -11.11 -10.82
N ALA A 386 0.19 -10.70 -11.85
CA ALA A 386 -1.21 -10.27 -11.70
C ALA A 386 -2.18 -11.42 -11.32
N VAL A 387 -1.76 -12.68 -11.45
CA VAL A 387 -2.53 -13.84 -11.03
C VAL A 387 -2.41 -14.02 -9.52
N VAL A 388 -3.52 -13.94 -8.80
CA VAL A 388 -3.55 -14.17 -7.36
C VAL A 388 -3.56 -15.67 -7.08
N SER A 389 -2.50 -16.16 -6.43
CA SER A 389 -2.35 -17.55 -5.95
C SER A 389 -1.84 -17.58 -4.52
N ILE A 390 -2.00 -18.72 -3.85
CA ILE A 390 -1.59 -18.92 -2.45
C ILE A 390 -0.39 -19.86 -2.38
N PHE A 391 0.67 -19.44 -1.69
CA PHE A 391 1.75 -20.28 -1.24
C PHE A 391 1.49 -20.78 0.19
N LEU A 392 1.53 -22.09 0.41
CA LEU A 392 1.35 -22.72 1.72
C LEU A 392 2.61 -23.40 2.27
N GLY A 393 3.57 -23.69 1.40
CA GLY A 393 4.71 -24.54 1.70
C GLY A 393 4.36 -26.05 1.68
N ASP A 394 5.39 -26.87 1.82
CA ASP A 394 5.26 -28.32 1.61
C ASP A 394 4.43 -28.99 2.71
N GLU A 395 4.69 -28.68 3.99
CA GLU A 395 4.03 -29.33 5.13
C GLU A 395 2.50 -29.12 5.10
N LEU A 396 2.01 -27.88 5.00
CA LEU A 396 0.57 -27.63 4.96
C LEU A 396 -0.07 -28.20 3.68
N THR A 397 0.65 -28.18 2.57
CA THR A 397 0.17 -28.82 1.34
C THR A 397 0.00 -30.33 1.51
N GLU A 398 0.91 -31.00 2.20
CA GLU A 398 0.80 -32.42 2.50
C GLU A 398 -0.32 -32.72 3.51
N VAL A 399 -0.48 -31.86 4.54
CA VAL A 399 -1.63 -31.96 5.47
C VAL A 399 -2.94 -31.88 4.70
N LEU A 400 -3.13 -30.90 3.84
CA LEU A 400 -4.36 -30.75 3.05
C LEU A 400 -4.57 -31.93 2.10
N LYS A 401 -3.52 -32.44 1.44
CA LYS A 401 -3.59 -33.64 0.58
C LYS A 401 -3.98 -34.89 1.39
N SER A 402 -3.47 -35.03 2.60
CA SER A 402 -3.81 -36.17 3.46
C SER A 402 -5.30 -36.17 3.85
N ILE A 403 -5.85 -35.01 4.16
CA ILE A 403 -7.28 -34.82 4.44
C ILE A 403 -8.11 -35.13 3.20
N GLU A 404 -7.72 -34.60 2.04
CA GLU A 404 -8.42 -34.82 0.77
C GLU A 404 -8.54 -36.31 0.42
N ASN A 405 -7.45 -37.07 0.65
CA ASN A 405 -7.35 -38.47 0.26
C ASN A 405 -7.69 -39.47 1.39
N ASN A 406 -8.06 -38.98 2.58
CA ASN A 406 -8.25 -39.80 3.80
C ASN A 406 -7.01 -40.66 4.11
N THR A 407 -5.82 -40.10 3.97
CA THR A 407 -4.56 -40.76 4.31
C THR A 407 -4.00 -40.19 5.60
N TYR A 408 -3.13 -40.93 6.25
CA TYR A 408 -2.46 -40.47 7.46
C TYR A 408 -1.35 -39.46 7.09
N PHE A 409 -1.33 -38.30 7.74
CA PHE A 409 -0.20 -37.38 7.69
C PHE A 409 0.82 -37.78 8.74
N THR A 410 2.07 -37.97 8.32
CA THR A 410 3.18 -38.21 9.25
C THR A 410 4.03 -36.94 9.28
N SER A 411 4.03 -36.22 10.40
CA SER A 411 4.88 -35.05 10.57
C SER A 411 6.35 -35.43 10.39
N HIS A 412 7.08 -34.67 9.61
CA HIS A 412 8.53 -34.86 9.42
C HIS A 412 9.35 -34.53 10.68
N GLY A 413 8.70 -34.04 11.75
CA GLY A 413 9.34 -33.58 12.98
C GLY A 413 10.17 -32.29 12.79
N ALA A 414 10.53 -31.71 13.92
CA ALA A 414 11.38 -30.50 13.90
C ALA A 414 12.81 -30.89 13.43
N VAL A 415 13.21 -30.35 12.27
CA VAL A 415 14.57 -30.55 11.74
C VAL A 415 15.52 -29.62 12.48
N GLN A 416 16.47 -30.20 13.19
CA GLN A 416 17.52 -29.42 13.82
C GLN A 416 18.60 -29.07 12.79
N MET A 417 18.87 -27.78 12.65
CA MET A 417 19.92 -27.27 11.77
C MET A 417 21.27 -27.32 12.51
N ASP A 418 22.19 -28.09 11.93
CA ASP A 418 23.61 -28.09 12.28
C ASP A 418 24.40 -27.46 11.11
N ILE A 419 24.98 -26.29 11.35
CA ILE A 419 25.75 -25.56 10.32
C ILE A 419 27.20 -26.08 10.22
N GLY A 420 27.54 -27.10 11.00
CA GLY A 420 28.87 -27.75 10.97
C GLY A 420 30.00 -26.98 11.66
N ALA A 421 29.69 -25.90 12.37
CA ALA A 421 30.65 -25.16 13.17
C ALA A 421 30.33 -25.30 14.66
N THR A 422 31.24 -25.90 15.42
CA THR A 422 31.03 -26.28 16.85
C THR A 422 30.71 -25.12 17.78
N VAL A 423 31.03 -23.88 17.40
CA VAL A 423 30.76 -22.66 18.18
C VAL A 423 29.39 -22.05 17.91
N LEU A 424 28.70 -22.52 16.86
CA LEU A 424 27.38 -22.00 16.51
C LEU A 424 26.27 -22.78 17.24
N PRO A 425 25.24 -22.11 17.70
CA PRO A 425 24.11 -22.77 18.34
C PRO A 425 23.32 -23.62 17.33
N HIS A 426 22.87 -24.78 17.78
CA HIS A 426 21.87 -25.53 17.05
C HIS A 426 20.49 -24.88 17.21
N PHE A 427 19.74 -24.81 16.13
CA PHE A 427 18.37 -24.26 16.14
C PHE A 427 17.45 -25.13 15.28
N VAL A 428 16.17 -25.04 15.56
CA VAL A 428 15.14 -25.74 14.79
C VAL A 428 14.84 -24.95 13.53
N LYS A 429 14.86 -25.62 12.38
CA LYS A 429 14.44 -25.05 11.11
C LYS A 429 12.93 -24.80 11.13
N ASP A 430 12.48 -23.63 10.65
CA ASP A 430 11.07 -23.37 10.43
C ASP A 430 10.49 -24.32 9.37
N ASN A 431 9.24 -24.73 9.56
CA ASN A 431 8.58 -25.68 8.66
C ASN A 431 8.11 -25.03 7.34
N THR A 432 8.12 -23.71 7.25
CA THR A 432 7.71 -22.94 6.07
C THR A 432 8.85 -22.06 5.59
N ASP A 433 9.10 -22.09 4.28
CA ASP A 433 9.96 -21.13 3.59
C ASP A 433 9.09 -19.98 3.03
N ARG A 434 9.71 -18.87 2.60
CA ARG A 434 9.04 -17.78 1.90
C ARG A 434 9.19 -17.97 0.39
N ASN A 435 8.09 -17.83 -0.35
CA ASN A 435 8.13 -17.78 -1.81
C ASN A 435 8.03 -16.33 -2.29
N ARG A 436 9.14 -15.77 -2.73
CA ARG A 436 9.23 -14.38 -3.23
C ARG A 436 8.31 -14.09 -4.41
N THR A 437 7.92 -15.11 -5.17
CA THR A 437 7.10 -14.94 -6.37
C THR A 437 5.61 -15.10 -6.09
N SER A 438 5.23 -15.51 -4.88
CA SER A 438 3.82 -15.68 -4.52
C SER A 438 3.16 -14.35 -4.15
N PRO A 439 1.99 -14.03 -4.71
CA PRO A 439 1.25 -12.84 -4.34
C PRO A 439 0.60 -12.91 -2.94
N PHE A 440 0.33 -14.13 -2.46
CA PHE A 440 -0.31 -14.36 -1.16
C PHE A 440 0.32 -15.58 -0.49
N ALA A 441 1.18 -15.38 0.49
CA ALA A 441 2.00 -16.42 1.10
C ALA A 441 1.65 -16.63 2.57
N PHE A 442 1.51 -17.90 2.98
CA PHE A 442 1.46 -18.27 4.39
C PHE A 442 2.87 -18.28 4.99
N THR A 443 3.10 -17.51 6.03
CA THR A 443 4.42 -17.34 6.66
C THR A 443 4.43 -17.74 8.13
N GLY A 444 3.88 -18.92 8.43
CA GLY A 444 3.94 -19.55 9.75
C GLY A 444 2.72 -19.32 10.62
N ASN A 445 2.24 -18.09 10.78
CA ASN A 445 1.05 -17.77 11.59
C ASN A 445 0.25 -16.58 11.05
N LYS A 446 0.49 -16.23 9.80
CA LYS A 446 -0.14 -15.10 9.10
C LYS A 446 -0.04 -15.30 7.59
N PHE A 447 -0.83 -14.53 6.86
CA PHE A 447 -0.68 -14.39 5.41
C PHE A 447 -0.02 -13.06 5.07
N GLU A 448 0.90 -13.11 4.14
CA GLU A 448 1.60 -11.96 3.56
C GLU A 448 1.05 -11.69 2.16
N PHE A 449 0.32 -10.58 2.00
CA PHE A 449 -0.17 -10.13 0.69
C PHE A 449 0.85 -9.15 0.09
N ARG A 450 1.52 -9.58 -0.98
CA ARG A 450 2.74 -8.95 -1.51
C ARG A 450 2.50 -8.01 -2.71
N MET A 451 1.25 -7.91 -3.17
CA MET A 451 0.93 -7.17 -4.40
C MET A 451 0.77 -5.66 -4.21
N LEU A 452 0.72 -5.14 -2.97
CA LEU A 452 0.51 -3.72 -2.73
C LEU A 452 1.68 -2.88 -3.20
N GLY A 453 1.37 -1.76 -3.86
CA GLY A 453 2.34 -0.74 -4.20
C GLY A 453 2.75 0.14 -3.01
N SER A 454 3.93 0.73 -3.08
CA SER A 454 4.50 1.58 -2.02
C SER A 454 3.61 2.78 -1.68
N ALA A 455 2.96 3.40 -2.66
CA ALA A 455 2.06 4.54 -2.47
C ALA A 455 0.65 4.16 -1.98
N ALA A 456 0.29 2.87 -2.06
CA ALA A 456 -1.07 2.42 -1.77
C ALA A 456 -1.43 2.51 -0.29
N SER A 457 -2.71 2.77 0.01
CA SER A 457 -3.26 2.56 1.34
C SER A 457 -3.50 1.07 1.59
N VAL A 458 -3.08 0.58 2.75
CA VAL A 458 -3.35 -0.80 3.15
C VAL A 458 -4.83 -1.05 3.54
N ALA A 459 -5.67 -0.01 3.56
CA ALA A 459 -7.10 -0.16 3.85
C ALA A 459 -7.82 -1.04 2.81
N ASN A 460 -7.62 -0.76 1.51
CA ASN A 460 -8.35 -1.45 0.43
C ASN A 460 -8.19 -2.98 0.45
N PRO A 461 -6.97 -3.55 0.48
CA PRO A 461 -6.83 -5.00 0.52
C PRO A 461 -7.39 -5.62 1.81
N ASN A 462 -7.32 -4.92 2.93
CA ASN A 462 -7.87 -5.40 4.20
C ASN A 462 -9.41 -5.36 4.22
N ILE A 463 -10.04 -4.36 3.59
CA ILE A 463 -11.51 -4.34 3.39
C ILE A 463 -11.95 -5.59 2.61
N VAL A 464 -11.28 -5.86 1.50
CA VAL A 464 -11.59 -7.01 0.65
C VAL A 464 -11.36 -8.32 1.39
N LEU A 465 -10.17 -8.49 1.97
CA LEU A 465 -9.78 -9.73 2.65
C LEU A 465 -10.69 -10.04 3.84
N ASN A 466 -10.95 -9.05 4.69
CA ASN A 466 -11.85 -9.21 5.84
C ASN A 466 -13.26 -9.62 5.40
N THR A 467 -13.80 -8.98 4.36
CA THR A 467 -15.15 -9.27 3.88
C THR A 467 -15.26 -10.66 3.24
N ALA A 468 -14.29 -11.02 2.41
CA ALA A 468 -14.27 -12.32 1.74
C ALA A 468 -14.09 -13.48 2.73
N VAL A 469 -13.23 -13.30 3.74
CA VAL A 469 -13.04 -14.32 4.80
C VAL A 469 -14.28 -14.42 5.69
N ALA A 470 -14.93 -13.30 6.02
CA ALA A 470 -16.19 -13.30 6.76
C ALA A 470 -17.28 -14.09 6.00
N GLU A 471 -17.41 -13.88 4.69
CA GLU A 471 -18.35 -14.63 3.85
C GLU A 471 -18.07 -16.14 3.87
N ALA A 472 -16.79 -16.53 3.77
CA ALA A 472 -16.39 -17.94 3.84
C ALA A 472 -16.72 -18.57 5.19
N LEU A 473 -16.44 -17.85 6.30
CA LEU A 473 -16.74 -18.31 7.66
C LEU A 473 -18.25 -18.43 7.89
N ASP A 474 -19.05 -17.46 7.42
CA ASP A 474 -20.52 -17.52 7.52
C ASP A 474 -21.11 -18.73 6.77
N GLN A 475 -20.55 -19.04 5.60
CA GLN A 475 -20.98 -20.22 4.84
C GLN A 475 -20.61 -21.52 5.57
N PHE A 476 -19.41 -21.61 6.14
CA PHE A 476 -18.97 -22.76 6.93
C PHE A 476 -19.79 -22.93 8.20
N ALA A 477 -20.07 -21.84 8.92
CA ALA A 477 -20.88 -21.88 10.12
C ALA A 477 -22.31 -22.34 9.84
N LYS A 478 -22.92 -21.90 8.73
CA LYS A 478 -24.27 -22.36 8.30
C LYS A 478 -24.29 -23.82 7.96
N GLU A 479 -23.23 -24.36 7.34
CA GLU A 479 -23.15 -25.77 6.99
C GLU A 479 -23.01 -26.68 8.23
N LEU A 480 -22.38 -26.17 9.29
CA LEU A 480 -22.19 -26.89 10.55
C LEU A 480 -23.29 -26.63 11.57
N ASP A 481 -24.24 -25.75 11.26
CA ASP A 481 -25.34 -25.42 12.16
C ASP A 481 -26.23 -26.65 12.44
N GLY A 482 -26.52 -26.90 13.70
CA GLY A 482 -27.32 -28.05 14.17
C GLY A 482 -26.62 -29.41 14.20
N VAL A 483 -25.31 -29.45 13.89
CA VAL A 483 -24.50 -30.68 14.06
C VAL A 483 -24.33 -30.97 15.55
N ALA A 484 -24.57 -32.20 15.94
CA ALA A 484 -24.38 -32.62 17.35
C ALA A 484 -22.90 -32.53 17.76
N PRO A 485 -22.60 -32.14 19.03
CA PRO A 485 -21.21 -32.00 19.47
C PRO A 485 -20.33 -33.26 19.25
N GLU A 486 -20.89 -34.42 19.37
CA GLU A 486 -20.21 -35.72 19.14
C GLU A 486 -19.87 -35.97 17.68
N ASP A 487 -20.59 -35.37 16.73
CA ASP A 487 -20.38 -35.52 15.29
C ASP A 487 -19.59 -34.33 14.69
N MET A 488 -19.31 -33.28 15.45
CA MET A 488 -18.72 -32.03 14.98
C MET A 488 -17.34 -32.25 14.32
N GLU A 489 -16.48 -33.07 14.93
CA GLU A 489 -15.15 -33.35 14.39
C GLU A 489 -15.24 -33.97 12.98
N HIS A 490 -16.12 -34.95 12.83
CA HIS A 490 -16.35 -35.61 11.54
C HIS A 490 -16.94 -34.66 10.51
N ALA A 491 -17.93 -33.85 10.90
CA ALA A 491 -18.57 -32.87 10.03
C ALA A 491 -17.57 -31.81 9.52
N VAL A 492 -16.71 -31.30 10.41
CA VAL A 492 -15.65 -30.36 10.06
C VAL A 492 -14.63 -31.01 9.12
N HIS A 493 -14.21 -32.25 9.36
CA HIS A 493 -13.30 -32.95 8.47
C HIS A 493 -13.88 -33.11 7.06
N GLU A 494 -15.16 -33.49 6.92
CA GLU A 494 -15.82 -33.59 5.63
C GLU A 494 -16.02 -32.21 4.95
N LEU A 495 -16.30 -31.15 5.72
CA LEU A 495 -16.36 -29.77 5.21
C LEU A 495 -14.99 -29.36 4.62
N ILE A 496 -13.90 -29.53 5.37
CA ILE A 496 -12.54 -29.21 4.92
C ILE A 496 -12.21 -29.98 3.65
N LYS A 497 -12.49 -31.27 3.61
CA LYS A 497 -12.24 -32.15 2.45
C LYS A 497 -12.96 -31.66 1.19
N ARG A 498 -14.25 -31.27 1.29
CA ARG A 498 -15.00 -30.70 0.18
C ARG A 498 -14.44 -29.33 -0.24
N ALA A 499 -14.11 -28.49 0.72
CA ALA A 499 -13.53 -27.18 0.47
C ALA A 499 -12.17 -27.28 -0.26
N ILE A 500 -11.28 -28.18 0.17
CA ILE A 500 -10.00 -28.44 -0.52
C ILE A 500 -10.25 -28.82 -1.97
N LYS A 501 -11.13 -29.82 -2.24
CA LYS A 501 -11.42 -30.27 -3.60
C LYS A 501 -11.89 -29.13 -4.52
N LYS A 502 -12.66 -28.20 -3.97
CA LYS A 502 -13.24 -27.08 -4.74
C LYS A 502 -12.24 -25.93 -4.94
N HIS A 503 -11.44 -25.60 -3.93
CA HIS A 503 -10.67 -24.36 -3.88
C HIS A 503 -9.16 -24.53 -4.00
N LYS A 504 -8.61 -25.78 -4.06
CA LYS A 504 -7.16 -26.02 -4.20
C LYS A 504 -6.54 -25.45 -5.47
N ARG A 505 -7.34 -25.07 -6.47
CA ARG A 505 -6.85 -24.51 -7.75
C ARG A 505 -6.04 -23.23 -7.55
N VAL A 506 -6.29 -22.46 -6.47
CA VAL A 506 -5.57 -21.24 -6.14
C VAL A 506 -4.22 -21.49 -5.47
N ILE A 507 -3.98 -22.74 -4.97
CA ILE A 507 -2.74 -23.09 -4.26
C ILE A 507 -1.64 -23.36 -5.29
N PHE A 508 -0.52 -22.65 -5.14
CA PHE A 508 0.65 -22.82 -5.98
C PHE A 508 1.94 -22.55 -5.18
N ASN A 509 2.82 -23.54 -5.10
CA ASN A 509 4.08 -23.47 -4.36
C ASN A 509 5.32 -23.29 -5.27
N GLY A 510 5.12 -23.18 -6.58
CA GLY A 510 6.19 -23.04 -7.56
C GLY A 510 6.61 -21.61 -7.82
N ASN A 511 7.41 -21.42 -8.88
CA ASN A 511 7.86 -20.11 -9.34
C ASN A 511 6.75 -19.38 -10.13
N GLY A 512 6.18 -18.33 -9.54
CA GLY A 512 5.10 -17.53 -10.13
C GLY A 512 5.52 -16.66 -11.33
N TYR A 513 6.81 -16.52 -11.62
CA TYR A 513 7.30 -15.69 -12.73
C TYR A 513 7.36 -16.43 -14.05
N THR A 514 7.13 -17.73 -14.09
CA THR A 514 7.27 -18.52 -15.31
C THR A 514 6.03 -18.42 -16.20
N ASP A 515 6.24 -18.48 -17.52
CA ASP A 515 5.15 -18.51 -18.50
C ASP A 515 4.28 -19.77 -18.33
N GLU A 516 4.91 -20.89 -17.96
CA GLU A 516 4.22 -22.15 -17.67
C GLU A 516 3.20 -21.99 -16.53
N TRP A 517 3.52 -21.17 -15.51
CA TRP A 517 2.55 -20.85 -14.45
C TRP A 517 1.36 -20.07 -14.99
N ILE A 518 1.59 -19.07 -15.82
CA ILE A 518 0.50 -18.28 -16.42
C ILE A 518 -0.44 -19.18 -17.23
N GLU A 519 0.10 -20.06 -18.08
CA GLU A 519 -0.69 -21.03 -18.83
C GLU A 519 -1.46 -22.00 -17.92
N GLU A 520 -0.82 -22.47 -16.85
CA GLU A 520 -1.46 -23.36 -15.88
C GLU A 520 -2.57 -22.64 -15.10
N ALA A 521 -2.35 -21.39 -14.71
CA ALA A 521 -3.34 -20.57 -14.03
C ALA A 521 -4.60 -20.36 -14.89
N GLU A 522 -4.44 -20.09 -16.18
CA GLU A 522 -5.54 -19.99 -17.13
C GLU A 522 -6.32 -21.32 -17.25
N LYS A 523 -5.62 -22.45 -17.37
CA LYS A 523 -6.24 -23.80 -17.38
C LYS A 523 -7.02 -24.08 -16.09
N ARG A 524 -6.56 -23.57 -14.93
CA ARG A 524 -7.26 -23.65 -13.64
C ARG A 524 -8.43 -22.69 -13.53
N GLY A 525 -8.60 -21.78 -14.49
CA GLY A 525 -9.66 -20.75 -14.49
C GLY A 525 -9.39 -19.63 -13.48
N LEU A 526 -8.12 -19.32 -13.18
CA LEU A 526 -7.72 -18.18 -12.37
C LEU A 526 -7.68 -16.92 -13.22
N TYR A 527 -8.00 -15.77 -12.60
CA TYR A 527 -7.96 -14.48 -13.28
C TYR A 527 -6.51 -14.02 -13.51
N ASN A 528 -6.24 -13.47 -14.69
CA ASN A 528 -5.00 -12.79 -15.04
C ASN A 528 -5.32 -11.36 -15.50
N LEU A 529 -5.64 -10.49 -14.55
CA LEU A 529 -6.03 -9.09 -14.78
C LEU A 529 -4.78 -8.22 -14.78
N LYS A 530 -4.13 -8.09 -15.93
CA LYS A 530 -2.78 -7.51 -16.07
C LYS A 530 -2.74 -6.02 -15.75
N SER A 531 -3.75 -5.25 -16.21
CA SER A 531 -3.81 -3.81 -16.02
C SER A 531 -4.96 -3.37 -15.11
N THR A 532 -4.89 -2.16 -14.62
CA THR A 532 -5.96 -1.53 -13.84
C THR A 532 -7.28 -1.43 -14.62
N PRO A 533 -7.31 -0.97 -15.91
CA PRO A 533 -8.55 -0.97 -16.71
C PRO A 533 -9.14 -2.37 -16.98
N ASP A 534 -8.31 -3.43 -17.00
CA ASP A 534 -8.79 -4.80 -17.10
C ASP A 534 -9.43 -5.30 -15.80
N ALA A 535 -8.88 -4.87 -14.67
CA ALA A 535 -9.31 -5.33 -13.35
C ALA A 535 -10.56 -4.62 -12.85
N LEU A 536 -10.65 -3.31 -12.99
CA LEU A 536 -11.70 -2.48 -12.38
C LEU A 536 -13.15 -2.87 -12.76
N PRO A 537 -13.48 -3.33 -13.99
CA PRO A 537 -14.84 -3.78 -14.29
C PRO A 537 -15.35 -4.89 -13.37
N MET A 538 -14.45 -5.70 -12.80
CA MET A 538 -14.85 -6.75 -11.85
C MET A 538 -15.35 -6.17 -10.52
N TRP A 539 -14.98 -4.91 -10.15
CA TRP A 539 -15.46 -4.25 -8.94
C TRP A 539 -16.97 -4.14 -8.87
N ILE A 540 -17.60 -3.88 -10.02
CA ILE A 540 -19.05 -3.77 -10.17
C ILE A 540 -19.70 -5.03 -10.79
N ALA A 541 -18.98 -6.16 -10.83
CA ALA A 541 -19.56 -7.45 -11.18
C ALA A 541 -20.59 -7.87 -10.12
N GLN A 542 -21.71 -8.46 -10.55
CA GLN A 542 -22.84 -8.75 -9.65
C GLN A 542 -22.45 -9.54 -8.40
N LYS A 543 -21.59 -10.56 -8.54
CA LYS A 543 -21.09 -11.36 -7.39
C LYS A 543 -20.41 -10.50 -6.31
N ASN A 544 -19.70 -9.45 -6.73
CA ASN A 544 -18.94 -8.56 -5.86
C ASN A 544 -19.82 -7.49 -5.22
N ILE A 545 -20.80 -6.96 -6.00
CA ILE A 545 -21.88 -6.11 -5.44
C ILE A 545 -22.64 -6.88 -4.37
N ASP A 546 -23.05 -8.13 -4.67
CA ASP A 546 -23.79 -8.98 -3.72
C ASP A 546 -22.99 -9.24 -2.44
N LEU A 547 -21.69 -9.50 -2.54
CA LEU A 547 -20.81 -9.68 -1.38
C LEU A 547 -20.82 -8.45 -0.47
N PHE A 548 -20.50 -7.29 -1.03
CA PHE A 548 -20.35 -6.07 -0.24
C PHE A 548 -21.67 -5.53 0.32
N THR A 549 -22.75 -5.63 -0.45
CA THR A 549 -24.07 -5.18 0.01
C THR A 549 -24.67 -6.12 1.06
N LYS A 550 -24.51 -7.44 0.90
CA LYS A 550 -24.92 -8.44 1.90
C LYS A 550 -24.32 -8.15 3.27
N HIS A 551 -23.05 -7.80 3.31
CA HIS A 551 -22.32 -7.51 4.54
C HIS A 551 -22.35 -6.03 4.95
N SER A 552 -23.10 -5.20 4.23
CA SER A 552 -23.22 -3.74 4.50
C SER A 552 -21.88 -3.03 4.53
N ILE A 553 -20.89 -3.47 3.74
CA ILE A 553 -19.59 -2.85 3.61
C ILE A 553 -19.68 -1.61 2.71
N PHE A 554 -20.32 -1.77 1.56
CA PHE A 554 -20.63 -0.73 0.60
C PHE A 554 -22.08 -0.82 0.14
N THR A 555 -22.67 0.31 -0.18
CA THR A 555 -23.90 0.36 -1.00
C THR A 555 -23.54 0.21 -2.47
N SER A 556 -24.54 -0.05 -3.33
CA SER A 556 -24.31 -0.11 -4.77
C SER A 556 -23.80 1.23 -5.31
N GLU A 557 -24.30 2.34 -4.80
CA GLU A 557 -23.90 3.70 -5.17
C GLU A 557 -22.46 3.97 -4.78
N GLU A 558 -22.04 3.55 -3.56
CA GLU A 558 -20.65 3.67 -3.10
C GLU A 558 -19.68 2.86 -3.99
N LEU A 559 -20.10 1.67 -4.48
CA LEU A 559 -19.28 0.84 -5.37
C LEU A 559 -19.11 1.48 -6.75
N HIS A 560 -20.20 1.95 -7.37
CA HIS A 560 -20.14 2.61 -8.69
C HIS A 560 -19.34 3.90 -8.64
N SER A 561 -19.51 4.72 -7.58
CA SER A 561 -18.72 5.94 -7.40
C SER A 561 -17.21 5.64 -7.32
N ARG A 562 -16.80 4.59 -6.58
CA ARG A 562 -15.39 4.20 -6.49
C ARG A 562 -14.84 3.70 -7.82
N TYR A 563 -15.62 2.92 -8.54
CA TYR A 563 -15.27 2.45 -9.88
C TYR A 563 -14.92 3.60 -10.82
N GLU A 564 -15.80 4.61 -10.91
CA GLU A 564 -15.58 5.79 -11.76
C GLU A 564 -14.35 6.60 -11.30
N ILE A 565 -14.22 6.85 -9.99
CA ILE A 565 -13.10 7.61 -9.41
C ILE A 565 -11.75 6.92 -9.69
N TRP A 566 -11.68 5.60 -9.57
CA TRP A 566 -10.43 4.87 -9.81
C TRP A 566 -10.03 4.84 -11.27
N LEU A 567 -10.98 4.69 -12.20
CA LEU A 567 -10.73 4.82 -13.64
C LEU A 567 -10.26 6.22 -14.01
N GLU A 568 -10.93 7.25 -13.49
CA GLU A 568 -10.48 8.63 -13.71
C GLU A 568 -9.08 8.89 -13.13
N ASN A 569 -8.78 8.39 -11.94
CA ASN A 569 -7.45 8.55 -11.36
C ASN A 569 -6.38 7.88 -12.20
N TYR A 570 -6.64 6.69 -12.73
CA TYR A 570 -5.77 6.01 -13.67
C TYR A 570 -5.47 6.89 -14.89
N SER A 571 -6.53 7.35 -15.56
CA SER A 571 -6.41 8.21 -16.75
C SER A 571 -5.70 9.53 -16.46
N LYS A 572 -6.04 10.18 -15.35
CA LYS A 572 -5.41 11.45 -14.94
C LYS A 572 -3.92 11.29 -14.65
N THR A 573 -3.52 10.18 -14.02
CA THR A 573 -2.12 9.89 -13.74
C THR A 573 -1.33 9.78 -15.03
N ILE A 574 -1.76 8.96 -15.98
CA ILE A 574 -1.06 8.78 -17.26
C ILE A 574 -1.11 10.06 -18.10
N ASN A 575 -2.20 10.82 -18.05
CA ASN A 575 -2.28 12.12 -18.73
C ASN A 575 -1.24 13.12 -18.18
N ILE A 576 -1.01 13.16 -16.86
CA ILE A 576 0.03 13.99 -16.25
C ILE A 576 1.41 13.51 -16.72
N GLU A 577 1.67 12.21 -16.70
CA GLU A 577 2.92 11.62 -17.16
C GLU A 577 3.18 11.92 -18.64
N SER A 578 2.19 11.73 -19.52
CA SER A 578 2.29 12.04 -20.94
C SER A 578 2.62 13.52 -21.18
N ASN A 579 1.89 14.45 -20.54
CA ASN A 579 2.14 15.88 -20.68
C ASN A 579 3.53 16.26 -20.15
N THR A 580 3.98 15.65 -19.06
CA THR A 580 5.31 15.89 -18.49
C THR A 580 6.41 15.39 -19.42
N MET A 581 6.25 14.18 -19.99
CA MET A 581 7.19 13.65 -21.00
C MET A 581 7.25 14.54 -22.24
N VAL A 582 6.11 14.98 -22.75
CA VAL A 582 6.05 15.92 -23.88
C VAL A 582 6.82 17.21 -23.56
N GLU A 583 6.63 17.77 -22.37
CA GLU A 583 7.34 18.98 -21.96
C GLU A 583 8.86 18.76 -21.87
N MET A 584 9.30 17.68 -21.22
CA MET A 584 10.72 17.36 -21.06
C MET A 584 11.40 17.10 -22.39
N VAL A 585 10.81 16.28 -23.25
CA VAL A 585 11.42 15.99 -24.56
C VAL A 585 11.44 17.21 -25.45
N GLN A 586 10.33 17.94 -25.53
CA GLN A 586 10.21 19.09 -26.46
C GLN A 586 11.03 20.29 -26.01
N LYS A 587 11.04 20.63 -24.72
CA LYS A 587 11.64 21.87 -24.22
C LYS A 587 13.06 21.70 -23.67
N ASP A 588 13.39 20.49 -23.23
CA ASP A 588 14.65 20.24 -22.53
C ASP A 588 15.58 19.33 -23.38
N LEU A 589 15.19 18.09 -23.72
CA LEU A 589 16.07 17.13 -24.36
C LEU A 589 16.36 17.44 -25.84
N LEU A 590 15.34 17.73 -26.66
CA LEU A 590 15.55 18.04 -28.08
C LEU A 590 16.46 19.27 -28.28
N PRO A 591 16.28 20.38 -27.54
CA PRO A 591 17.24 21.50 -27.64
C PRO A 591 18.66 21.11 -27.24
N SER A 592 18.84 20.24 -26.24
CA SER A 592 20.14 19.72 -25.83
C SER A 592 20.80 18.90 -26.95
N VAL A 593 20.05 17.98 -27.57
CA VAL A 593 20.50 17.21 -28.72
C VAL A 593 20.95 18.10 -29.89
N MET A 594 20.12 19.13 -30.20
CA MET A 594 20.45 20.10 -31.28
C MET A 594 21.72 20.87 -30.97
N SER A 595 21.90 21.34 -29.74
CA SER A 595 23.11 22.06 -29.31
C SER A 595 24.35 21.20 -29.41
N TYR A 596 24.27 19.93 -29.05
CA TYR A 596 25.39 19.02 -29.15
C TYR A 596 25.71 18.68 -30.62
N ILE A 597 24.73 18.50 -31.49
CA ILE A 597 24.92 18.33 -32.93
C ILE A 597 25.67 19.54 -33.53
N GLU A 598 25.27 20.78 -33.15
CA GLU A 598 25.94 22.00 -33.57
C GLU A 598 27.42 22.05 -33.15
N GLU A 599 27.71 21.68 -31.89
CA GLU A 599 29.07 21.64 -31.36
C GLU A 599 29.95 20.65 -32.11
N ILE A 600 29.46 19.42 -32.38
CA ILE A 600 30.19 18.38 -33.13
C ILE A 600 30.39 18.82 -34.56
N ALA A 601 29.38 19.41 -35.24
CA ALA A 601 29.46 19.88 -36.59
C ALA A 601 30.50 21.01 -36.75
N SER A 602 30.52 21.94 -35.77
CA SER A 602 31.53 22.99 -35.69
C SER A 602 32.93 22.42 -35.52
N THR A 603 33.09 21.40 -34.65
CA THR A 603 34.38 20.72 -34.45
C THR A 603 34.87 20.04 -35.74
N ALA A 604 33.99 19.33 -36.46
CA ALA A 604 34.32 18.69 -37.75
C ALA A 604 34.76 19.72 -38.80
N SER A 605 34.02 20.85 -38.89
CA SER A 605 34.34 21.94 -39.81
C SER A 605 35.71 22.56 -39.52
N LEU A 606 35.98 22.85 -38.23
CA LEU A 606 37.27 23.38 -37.80
C LEU A 606 38.44 22.44 -38.10
N LYS A 607 38.29 21.14 -37.78
CA LYS A 607 39.30 20.13 -38.12
C LYS A 607 39.62 20.13 -39.61
N ALA A 608 38.59 20.09 -40.47
CA ALA A 608 38.74 20.08 -41.91
C ALA A 608 39.40 21.36 -42.46
N SER A 609 39.18 22.51 -41.84
CA SER A 609 39.77 23.80 -42.21
C SER A 609 41.28 23.88 -41.86
N VAL A 610 41.69 23.27 -40.75
CA VAL A 610 43.08 23.31 -40.27
C VAL A 610 43.96 22.25 -40.95
N VAL A 611 43.42 21.06 -41.20
CA VAL A 611 44.11 19.91 -41.78
C VAL A 611 43.34 19.41 -42.99
N PRO A 612 43.67 19.89 -44.24
CA PRO A 612 42.95 19.42 -45.41
C PRO A 612 43.06 17.90 -45.58
N GLY A 613 41.93 17.23 -45.83
CA GLY A 613 41.85 15.77 -45.99
C GLY A 613 41.82 14.95 -44.73
N ILE A 614 41.71 15.60 -43.52
CA ILE A 614 41.47 14.88 -42.27
C ILE A 614 40.12 14.15 -42.33
N THR A 615 40.07 12.94 -41.77
CA THR A 615 38.81 12.23 -41.63
C THR A 615 38.05 12.76 -40.40
N CYS A 616 36.79 13.01 -40.58
CA CYS A 616 35.85 13.38 -39.46
C CYS A 616 34.80 12.27 -39.31
N GLU A 617 35.22 11.00 -39.35
CA GLU A 617 34.32 9.83 -39.33
C GLU A 617 33.55 9.73 -37.99
N SER A 618 34.25 9.96 -36.91
CA SER A 618 33.61 9.94 -35.55
C SER A 618 32.51 11.00 -35.44
N GLU A 619 32.83 12.24 -35.82
CA GLU A 619 31.88 13.35 -35.77
C GLU A 619 30.68 13.10 -36.69
N THR A 620 30.92 12.65 -37.94
CA THR A 620 29.88 12.37 -38.92
C THR A 620 28.97 11.24 -38.46
N THR A 621 29.53 10.18 -37.89
CA THR A 621 28.78 9.05 -37.36
C THR A 621 27.87 9.50 -36.21
N LEU A 622 28.43 10.28 -35.30
CA LEU A 622 27.67 10.78 -34.13
C LEU A 622 26.56 11.75 -34.53
N ILE A 623 26.84 12.70 -35.44
CA ILE A 623 25.83 13.61 -35.99
C ILE A 623 24.71 12.83 -36.69
N THR A 624 25.04 11.84 -37.50
CA THR A 624 24.05 11.01 -38.20
C THR A 624 23.13 10.27 -37.20
N LYS A 625 23.74 9.69 -36.17
CA LYS A 625 22.99 8.95 -35.13
C LYS A 625 22.08 9.88 -34.32
N LEU A 626 22.61 10.99 -33.83
CA LEU A 626 21.83 11.96 -33.05
C LEU A 626 20.71 12.58 -33.90
N SER A 627 20.94 12.90 -35.18
CA SER A 627 19.90 13.43 -36.06
C SER A 627 18.78 12.41 -36.28
N GLY A 628 19.12 11.13 -36.44
CA GLY A 628 18.11 10.05 -36.52
C GLY A 628 17.27 9.91 -35.26
N LEU A 629 17.89 10.03 -34.08
CA LEU A 629 17.19 10.01 -32.79
C LEU A 629 16.32 11.25 -32.62
N GLN A 630 16.80 12.43 -33.04
CA GLN A 630 16.02 13.68 -33.03
C GLN A 630 14.75 13.56 -33.87
N ASP A 631 14.86 12.99 -35.10
CA ASP A 631 13.72 12.75 -35.98
C ASP A 631 12.72 11.76 -35.37
N ALA A 632 13.24 10.66 -34.74
CA ALA A 632 12.42 9.68 -34.08
C ALA A 632 11.66 10.30 -32.87
N MET A 633 12.34 11.07 -32.03
CA MET A 633 11.71 11.81 -30.91
C MET A 633 10.64 12.81 -31.39
N THR A 634 10.91 13.53 -32.48
CA THR A 634 9.94 14.47 -33.03
C THR A 634 8.67 13.78 -33.49
N LYS A 635 8.80 12.65 -34.21
CA LYS A 635 7.65 11.84 -34.64
C LYS A 635 6.91 11.22 -33.46
N GLY A 636 7.64 10.70 -32.47
CA GLY A 636 7.08 10.16 -31.24
C GLY A 636 6.28 11.19 -30.47
N LEU A 637 6.77 12.44 -30.38
CA LEU A 637 6.04 13.55 -29.74
C LEU A 637 4.73 13.87 -30.46
N GLU A 638 4.72 13.92 -31.78
CA GLU A 638 3.49 14.20 -32.54
C GLU A 638 2.45 13.10 -32.31
N LYS A 639 2.88 11.84 -32.32
CA LYS A 639 2.01 10.68 -32.06
C LYS A 639 1.45 10.73 -30.63
N LEU A 640 2.32 10.88 -29.62
CA LEU A 640 1.93 10.94 -28.22
C LEU A 640 0.92 12.07 -27.95
N LYS A 641 1.13 13.28 -28.51
CA LYS A 641 0.19 14.40 -28.42
C LYS A 641 -1.17 14.08 -29.04
N SER A 642 -1.16 13.45 -30.22
CA SER A 642 -2.38 13.07 -30.94
C SER A 642 -3.21 12.06 -30.13
N ASP A 643 -2.57 11.00 -29.64
CA ASP A 643 -3.26 9.91 -28.94
C ASP A 643 -3.67 10.32 -27.52
N THR A 644 -2.88 11.16 -26.85
CA THR A 644 -3.30 11.81 -25.59
C THR A 644 -4.55 12.70 -25.78
N ALA A 645 -4.60 13.48 -26.87
CA ALA A 645 -5.76 14.32 -27.17
C ALA A 645 -7.02 13.47 -27.50
N LYS A 646 -6.85 12.38 -28.24
CA LYS A 646 -7.90 11.40 -28.53
C LYS A 646 -8.45 10.78 -27.26
N ALA A 647 -7.58 10.27 -26.38
CA ALA A 647 -7.96 9.70 -25.10
C ALA A 647 -8.73 10.73 -24.26
N LYS A 648 -8.20 11.95 -24.11
CA LYS A 648 -8.83 13.04 -23.35
C LYS A 648 -10.22 13.43 -23.85
N ALA A 649 -10.51 13.28 -25.15
CA ALA A 649 -11.78 13.59 -25.74
C ALA A 649 -12.85 12.48 -25.57
N THR A 650 -12.47 11.32 -25.06
CA THR A 650 -13.36 10.17 -24.87
C THR A 650 -14.10 10.32 -23.53
N GLU A 651 -15.44 10.36 -23.60
CA GLU A 651 -16.32 10.60 -22.44
C GLU A 651 -16.52 9.37 -21.54
N ASP A 652 -16.59 8.17 -22.14
CA ASP A 652 -16.74 6.94 -21.37
C ASP A 652 -15.47 6.66 -20.56
N VAL A 653 -15.61 6.56 -19.24
CA VAL A 653 -14.47 6.46 -18.31
C VAL A 653 -13.64 5.20 -18.49
N LEU A 654 -14.27 4.07 -18.86
CA LEU A 654 -13.56 2.82 -19.10
C LEU A 654 -12.82 2.84 -20.43
N GLU A 655 -13.48 3.27 -21.51
CA GLU A 655 -12.86 3.41 -22.82
C GLU A 655 -11.72 4.45 -22.80
N ASN A 656 -11.91 5.55 -22.06
CA ASN A 656 -10.87 6.54 -21.80
C ASN A 656 -9.65 5.90 -21.15
N ALA A 657 -9.83 5.13 -20.06
CA ALA A 657 -8.73 4.45 -19.36
C ALA A 657 -8.04 3.41 -20.25
N LYS A 658 -8.78 2.66 -21.07
CA LYS A 658 -8.22 1.72 -22.03
C LYS A 658 -7.39 2.39 -23.13
N LEU A 659 -7.79 3.56 -23.61
CA LEU A 659 -7.00 4.32 -24.59
C LEU A 659 -5.70 4.82 -23.98
N TYR A 660 -5.73 5.30 -22.74
CA TYR A 660 -4.49 5.66 -22.02
C TYR A 660 -3.57 4.45 -21.85
N GLN A 661 -4.11 3.29 -21.53
CA GLN A 661 -3.34 2.06 -21.34
C GLN A 661 -2.78 1.50 -22.65
N ALA A 662 -3.58 1.43 -23.70
CA ALA A 662 -3.21 0.73 -24.93
C ALA A 662 -2.43 1.61 -25.94
N GLU A 663 -2.73 2.91 -26.01
CA GLU A 663 -2.13 3.80 -27.00
C GLU A 663 -1.13 4.78 -26.33
N VAL A 664 -1.52 5.51 -25.30
CA VAL A 664 -0.68 6.56 -24.71
C VAL A 664 0.57 5.98 -24.02
N LEU A 665 0.43 4.91 -23.24
CA LEU A 665 1.58 4.26 -22.58
C LEU A 665 2.54 3.64 -23.62
N GLU A 666 2.03 3.03 -24.69
CA GLU A 666 2.89 2.49 -25.77
C GLU A 666 3.69 3.60 -26.45
N ASP A 667 3.05 4.73 -26.74
CA ASP A 667 3.72 5.89 -27.33
C ASP A 667 4.80 6.47 -26.41
N MET A 668 4.52 6.52 -25.11
CA MET A 668 5.52 6.95 -24.12
C MET A 668 6.72 6.02 -24.08
N GLU A 669 6.52 4.70 -24.16
CA GLU A 669 7.60 3.72 -24.20
C GLU A 669 8.45 3.84 -25.48
N GLU A 670 7.81 4.03 -26.63
CA GLU A 670 8.52 4.23 -27.90
C GLU A 670 9.32 5.54 -27.92
N LEU A 671 8.73 6.63 -27.43
CA LEU A 671 9.43 7.91 -27.31
C LEU A 671 10.62 7.81 -26.34
N ARG A 672 10.45 7.10 -25.23
CA ARG A 672 11.50 6.86 -24.23
C ARG A 672 12.70 6.16 -24.81
N LYS A 673 12.53 5.14 -25.66
CA LYS A 673 13.65 4.41 -26.29
C LYS A 673 14.61 5.34 -27.03
N SER A 674 14.04 6.26 -27.81
CA SER A 674 14.85 7.22 -28.57
C SER A 674 15.50 8.27 -27.66
N ALA A 675 14.81 8.69 -26.61
CA ALA A 675 15.29 9.67 -25.64
C ALA A 675 16.42 9.11 -24.78
N ASP A 676 16.23 7.90 -24.23
CA ASP A 676 17.23 7.23 -23.40
C ASP A 676 18.49 6.86 -24.21
N GLU A 677 18.35 6.48 -25.47
CA GLU A 677 19.50 6.26 -26.35
C GLU A 677 20.25 7.57 -26.62
N ALA A 678 19.56 8.70 -26.83
CA ALA A 678 20.19 10.00 -27.00
C ALA A 678 20.94 10.43 -25.72
N GLU A 679 20.40 10.18 -24.54
CA GLU A 679 21.05 10.45 -23.24
C GLU A 679 22.43 9.78 -23.16
N THR A 680 22.60 8.54 -23.67
CA THR A 680 23.89 7.82 -23.65
C THR A 680 24.97 8.46 -24.50
N LEU A 681 24.62 9.35 -25.43
CA LEU A 681 25.52 9.98 -26.40
C LEU A 681 25.86 11.41 -26.07
N ILE A 682 25.04 12.08 -25.24
CA ILE A 682 25.19 13.48 -24.87
C ILE A 682 26.12 13.61 -23.67
N PRO A 683 27.07 14.56 -23.67
CA PRO A 683 27.88 14.87 -22.50
C PRO A 683 27.05 15.24 -21.28
N ASP A 684 27.51 14.89 -20.11
CA ASP A 684 26.83 15.03 -18.82
C ASP A 684 26.48 16.51 -18.46
N ASP A 685 27.29 17.45 -18.92
CA ASP A 685 27.11 18.89 -18.75
C ASP A 685 26.10 19.52 -19.74
N LEU A 686 25.72 18.81 -20.78
CA LEU A 686 24.67 19.20 -21.72
C LEU A 686 23.35 18.49 -21.46
N LEU A 687 23.32 17.47 -20.57
CA LEU A 687 22.07 16.83 -20.20
C LEU A 687 21.18 17.76 -19.38
N PRO A 688 19.88 17.91 -19.74
CA PRO A 688 18.99 18.87 -19.09
C PRO A 688 18.44 18.37 -17.74
N TYR A 689 18.78 17.18 -17.33
CA TYR A 689 18.35 16.56 -16.07
C TYR A 689 19.38 15.55 -15.56
N PRO A 690 19.42 15.26 -14.23
CA PRO A 690 20.33 14.29 -13.65
C PRO A 690 20.07 12.86 -14.15
N THR A 691 21.16 12.12 -14.41
CA THR A 691 21.13 10.72 -14.81
C THR A 691 20.78 9.78 -13.65
N TYR A 692 20.43 8.53 -13.94
CA TYR A 692 20.21 7.48 -12.94
C TYR A 692 21.45 7.27 -12.06
N GLY A 693 22.65 7.33 -12.63
CA GLY A 693 23.89 7.23 -11.88
C GLY A 693 24.01 8.26 -10.76
N LYS A 694 23.61 9.52 -11.04
CA LYS A 694 23.62 10.58 -10.03
C LYS A 694 22.52 10.39 -8.99
N LEU A 695 21.30 10.07 -9.42
CA LEU A 695 20.15 9.91 -8.53
C LEU A 695 20.32 8.73 -7.54
N LEU A 696 20.86 7.62 -8.00
CA LEU A 696 20.89 6.36 -7.24
C LEU A 696 22.17 6.14 -6.43
N PHE A 697 23.27 6.83 -6.79
CA PHE A 697 24.59 6.54 -6.17
C PHE A 697 25.23 7.72 -5.45
N TYR A 698 24.74 8.94 -5.58
CA TYR A 698 25.36 10.16 -5.00
C TYR A 698 24.81 10.56 -3.62
N ILE A 699 24.17 9.64 -2.90
CA ILE A 699 23.72 9.85 -1.50
C ILE A 699 24.89 9.64 -0.55
#